data_c67ab1489dac224bdbd9341e1209d8eb
#
_entry.id   c67ab1489dac224bdbd9341e1209d8eb
#
_cell.length_a   1.000
_cell.length_b   1.000
_cell.length_c   1.000
_cell.angle_alpha   90.00
_cell.angle_beta   90.00
_cell.angle_gamma   90.00
#
_symmetry.space_group_name_H-M   'P 1'
#
loop_
_entity.id
_entity.type
_entity.pdbx_description
1 polymer ?
#
loop_
_entity_poly.entity_id
_entity_poly.type
_entity_poly.pdbx_seq_one_letter_code
_entity_poly.pdbx_strand_id
1 'polypeptide(L)'
;QGQALPSRRHHREGSLRAFSFSTTYPSNLCWAGICGVDENAAQTTESATATTTNTTTEAAKAEIKPAAGMQFEGVQPNEKDEVVVPAGYATSVLIAWGDPVYEDAPEFDPNNQTAEAAARQFGFNNDFAGLMEHPTDKDRMVYVCSHEYTTEPQMLPNYDPENPTDEQINIGIMGHGHTILEVSKDAKTGELKREFGPLNRRITGETEFKIVGPAAGHDLLKTSVDPTGTKVFGTFNNCAGGVTPWGTFLSGEENIDQYWANAAAVTGERPAADVKRFGVSEEASQRKWERLHDRFDLAKEPNEFNRFGYLVEINPYDPESVPVKHTALGRFKHEAGNVHVTEDGTVVCYSGDDARFEYIYKFVSSKKVKEGDVAHNMTILDEGTLYVANLEGNSPAGEITGDGDLPKDGDFDGTGKWIPLLTAHADGTAESHVDGFTGEEVAIYTRLAADEVGATKMDRPEDFEVNPVNGKLYMALTNNKYRGATGENEKKSQEDVTEYAPIRENKNGLVMELEDDYAGTEFTWNLLLVCGDPNAASTYFGGFPKEQVSPISCPDNLAFDSHGNLWISTDGNALGSNDGLYAVGLEGENRGQVICFLTVPYAAETCGPIVTDEVVMVNVQHPGETDEGTFEKPASHWPDGGDSVPRPAVAQVFRTDGQKIGMEKA
;
A
#
# COMPACT_ATOMS: atom_id res chain seq x y z
N GLN A 1 -12.98 -36.26 25.88
CA GLN A 1 -12.26 -35.16 26.57
C GLN A 1 -11.13 -34.76 25.63
N GLY A 2 -11.47 -33.99 24.61
CA GLY A 2 -10.50 -33.40 23.66
C GLY A 2 -10.41 -31.92 23.96
N GLN A 3 -9.25 -31.50 24.42
CA GLN A 3 -8.92 -30.09 24.49
C GLN A 3 -8.63 -29.60 23.07
N ALA A 4 -9.45 -28.68 22.59
CA ALA A 4 -9.17 -27.92 21.37
C ALA A 4 -7.98 -27.02 21.61
N LEU A 5 -6.93 -27.19 20.84
CA LEU A 5 -5.80 -26.26 20.75
C LEU A 5 -6.28 -25.00 20.02
N PRO A 6 -5.90 -23.80 20.48
CA PRO A 6 -6.28 -22.58 19.78
C PRO A 6 -5.55 -22.51 18.44
N SER A 7 -6.29 -22.30 17.36
CA SER A 7 -5.76 -22.04 16.04
C SER A 7 -4.84 -20.82 16.09
N ARG A 8 -3.57 -21.01 15.78
CA ARG A 8 -2.63 -19.91 15.58
C ARG A 8 -3.04 -19.20 14.28
N ARG A 9 -3.69 -18.06 14.40
CA ARG A 9 -3.87 -17.15 13.28
C ARG A 9 -2.51 -16.59 12.91
N HIS A 10 -2.05 -16.90 11.71
CA HIS A 10 -0.89 -16.24 11.13
C HIS A 10 -1.30 -14.82 10.78
N HIS A 11 -0.57 -13.85 11.31
CA HIS A 11 -0.74 -12.45 10.96
C HIS A 11 -0.22 -12.25 9.53
N ARG A 12 -1.06 -11.71 8.67
CA ARG A 12 -0.64 -11.15 7.39
C ARG A 12 0.37 -10.03 7.67
N GLU A 13 1.54 -10.11 7.06
CA GLU A 13 2.50 -9.02 7.01
C GLU A 13 2.32 -8.34 5.66
N GLY A 14 1.74 -7.21 5.60
CA GLY A 14 1.35 -6.52 4.38
C GLY A 14 -0.02 -5.93 4.59
N SER A 15 -0.66 -5.28 3.69
CA SER A 15 -1.90 -4.50 3.80
C SER A 15 -3.05 -5.06 4.67
N LEU A 16 -2.71 -5.75 5.72
CA LEU A 16 -3.63 -6.12 6.77
C LEU A 16 -3.75 -4.96 7.74
N ARG A 17 -4.94 -4.49 7.88
CA ARG A 17 -5.34 -3.74 9.06
C ARG A 17 -4.60 -4.32 10.27
N ALA A 18 -3.91 -3.47 10.99
CA ALA A 18 -3.59 -3.78 12.37
C ALA A 18 -4.94 -4.02 13.05
N PHE A 19 -5.31 -5.30 13.24
CA PHE A 19 -6.48 -5.61 14.02
C PHE A 19 -6.39 -4.82 15.31
N SER A 20 -7.23 -3.81 15.44
CA SER A 20 -7.38 -3.14 16.72
C SER A 20 -7.98 -4.20 17.63
N PHE A 21 -7.18 -4.72 18.55
CA PHE A 21 -7.77 -5.29 19.74
C PHE A 21 -8.53 -4.15 20.40
N SER A 22 -9.83 -4.13 20.24
CA SER A 22 -10.71 -3.40 21.12
C SER A 22 -10.47 -3.94 22.53
N THR A 23 -9.62 -3.27 23.27
CA THR A 23 -9.67 -3.36 24.71
C THR A 23 -10.94 -2.66 25.11
N THR A 24 -12.01 -3.41 25.22
CA THR A 24 -13.18 -3.01 25.97
C THR A 24 -12.75 -2.72 27.38
N TYR A 25 -12.61 -1.44 27.69
CA TYR A 25 -12.65 -1.02 29.09
C TYR A 25 -14.04 -1.30 29.61
N PRO A 26 -14.18 -1.98 30.76
CA PRO A 26 -15.48 -2.17 31.35
C PRO A 26 -16.07 -0.82 31.72
N SER A 27 -17.19 -0.49 31.15
CA SER A 27 -18.05 0.61 31.57
C SER A 27 -18.41 0.43 33.03
N ASN A 28 -17.90 1.30 33.89
CA ASN A 28 -18.36 1.41 35.25
C ASN A 28 -19.82 1.86 35.25
N LEU A 29 -20.70 0.93 35.51
CA LEU A 29 -22.08 1.21 35.92
C LEU A 29 -22.06 1.90 37.28
N CYS A 30 -22.42 3.17 37.29
CA CYS A 30 -22.82 3.88 38.49
C CYS A 30 -24.13 3.30 39.00
N TRP A 31 -24.11 2.67 40.17
CA TRP A 31 -25.29 2.48 41.02
C TRP A 31 -25.35 3.58 42.07
N ALA A 32 -26.45 4.33 42.00
CA ALA A 32 -26.81 5.33 43.01
C ALA A 32 -27.42 4.62 44.22
N GLY A 33 -27.10 5.08 45.39
CA GLY A 33 -27.81 4.62 46.61
C GLY A 33 -27.33 5.21 47.90
N ILE A 34 -27.90 6.33 48.31
CA ILE A 34 -28.40 6.67 49.69
C ILE A 34 -27.46 7.19 50.76
N CYS A 35 -27.64 8.52 51.02
CA CYS A 35 -27.79 9.24 52.29
C CYS A 35 -26.84 9.03 53.47
N GLY A 36 -26.33 10.16 53.95
CA GLY A 36 -25.89 10.38 55.30
C GLY A 36 -25.42 11.81 55.48
N VAL A 37 -26.29 12.65 55.99
CA VAL A 37 -26.03 14.04 56.42
C VAL A 37 -25.22 14.01 57.67
N ASP A 38 -24.22 14.90 57.84
CA ASP A 38 -24.12 15.71 59.07
C ASP A 38 -23.23 16.94 58.89
N GLU A 39 -23.76 18.02 59.36
CA GLU A 39 -23.23 19.37 59.47
C GLU A 39 -22.05 19.45 60.47
N ASN A 40 -21.07 20.32 60.25
CA ASN A 40 -20.84 21.44 61.18
C ASN A 40 -19.86 22.47 60.62
N ALA A 41 -20.30 23.67 60.76
CA ALA A 41 -19.62 24.93 60.44
C ALA A 41 -18.50 25.27 61.43
N ALA A 42 -17.45 25.90 60.97
CA ALA A 42 -16.75 26.94 61.70
C ALA A 42 -16.04 27.93 60.76
N GLN A 43 -16.42 29.17 60.87
CA GLN A 43 -15.77 30.34 60.32
C GLN A 43 -14.36 30.53 60.84
N THR A 44 -13.42 31.07 60.07
CA THR A 44 -12.88 32.43 60.30
C THR A 44 -11.77 32.81 59.33
N THR A 45 -11.91 34.00 58.84
CA THR A 45 -10.99 35.13 58.61
C THR A 45 -10.05 35.14 57.41
N GLU A 46 -10.30 36.22 56.70
CA GLU A 46 -9.61 36.86 55.58
C GLU A 46 -8.10 37.03 55.80
N SER A 47 -7.36 36.78 54.72
CA SER A 47 -6.21 37.60 54.35
C SER A 47 -6.11 37.68 52.85
N ALA A 48 -6.41 38.84 52.31
CA ALA A 48 -6.26 39.17 50.90
C ALA A 48 -4.77 39.25 50.54
N THR A 49 -4.30 38.35 49.72
CA THR A 49 -3.04 38.53 48.98
C THR A 49 -3.43 38.56 47.48
N ALA A 50 -3.33 39.72 46.91
CA ALA A 50 -3.50 39.91 45.48
C ALA A 50 -2.40 39.19 44.73
N THR A 51 -2.72 38.02 44.19
CA THR A 51 -1.85 37.32 43.22
C THR A 51 -2.30 37.83 41.84
N THR A 52 -1.49 38.70 41.26
CA THR A 52 -1.59 39.09 39.84
C THR A 52 -1.33 37.83 39.01
N THR A 53 -2.38 37.16 38.57
CA THR A 53 -2.31 36.18 37.52
C THR A 53 -2.04 36.92 36.22
N ASN A 54 -0.78 36.90 35.80
CA ASN A 54 -0.42 37.17 34.43
C ASN A 54 -0.99 36.01 33.57
N THR A 55 -2.21 36.16 33.14
CA THR A 55 -2.73 35.40 32.01
C THR A 55 -2.07 35.98 30.78
N THR A 56 -0.94 35.45 30.38
CA THR A 56 -0.47 35.53 29.02
C THR A 56 -1.47 34.72 28.20
N THR A 57 -2.47 35.41 27.63
CA THR A 57 -3.21 34.92 26.51
C THR A 57 -2.20 34.72 25.38
N GLU A 58 -1.78 33.47 25.14
CA GLU A 58 -1.14 33.13 23.87
C GLU A 58 -2.11 33.58 22.80
N ALA A 59 -1.69 34.57 22.01
CA ALA A 59 -2.44 35.00 20.84
C ALA A 59 -2.57 33.77 19.94
N ALA A 60 -3.82 33.39 19.61
CA ALA A 60 -4.08 32.32 18.64
C ALA A 60 -3.26 32.61 17.38
N LYS A 61 -2.41 31.66 16.95
CA LYS A 61 -1.63 31.78 15.73
C LYS A 61 -2.60 31.99 14.57
N ALA A 62 -2.30 32.95 13.67
CA ALA A 62 -3.11 33.21 12.50
C ALA A 62 -3.28 31.93 11.67
N GLU A 63 -4.47 31.68 11.17
CA GLU A 63 -4.75 30.56 10.28
C GLU A 63 -3.92 30.72 9.00
N ILE A 64 -3.16 29.67 8.64
CA ILE A 64 -2.35 29.64 7.44
C ILE A 64 -3.23 29.16 6.28
N LYS A 65 -3.35 29.99 5.23
CA LYS A 65 -4.11 29.63 4.04
C LYS A 65 -3.49 28.39 3.38
N PRO A 66 -4.32 27.37 3.02
CA PRO A 66 -3.84 26.22 2.30
C PRO A 66 -3.20 26.58 0.95
N ALA A 67 -2.21 25.76 0.55
CA ALA A 67 -1.57 25.89 -0.75
C ALA A 67 -2.57 25.65 -1.90
N ALA A 68 -2.25 26.18 -3.09
CA ALA A 68 -3.00 25.85 -4.31
C ALA A 68 -3.05 24.31 -4.51
N GLY A 69 -4.21 23.80 -4.84
CA GLY A 69 -4.47 22.35 -4.90
C GLY A 69 -5.02 21.76 -3.59
N MET A 70 -4.92 22.49 -2.48
CA MET A 70 -5.37 22.05 -1.15
C MET A 70 -6.45 22.95 -0.55
N GLN A 71 -7.05 23.85 -1.33
CA GLN A 71 -8.01 24.86 -0.85
C GLN A 71 -9.43 24.28 -0.83
N PHE A 72 -9.68 23.41 0.12
CA PHE A 72 -10.99 22.82 0.41
C PHE A 72 -11.17 22.71 1.93
N GLU A 73 -12.41 22.59 2.37
CA GLU A 73 -12.70 22.33 3.77
C GLU A 73 -12.34 20.89 4.15
N GLY A 74 -11.49 20.70 5.16
CA GLY A 74 -11.06 19.38 5.61
C GLY A 74 -12.21 18.51 6.11
N VAL A 75 -12.25 17.27 5.67
CA VAL A 75 -13.19 16.26 6.18
C VAL A 75 -12.77 15.84 7.59
N GLN A 76 -13.72 15.86 8.52
CA GLN A 76 -13.46 15.48 9.90
C GLN A 76 -13.43 13.95 10.06
N PRO A 77 -12.64 13.42 11.02
CA PRO A 77 -12.65 11.99 11.35
C PRO A 77 -14.07 11.49 11.61
N ASN A 78 -14.42 10.33 11.03
CA ASN A 78 -15.76 9.76 11.15
C ASN A 78 -15.72 8.24 10.94
N GLU A 79 -16.86 7.58 11.16
CA GLU A 79 -17.06 6.13 10.97
C GLU A 79 -18.26 5.83 10.07
N LYS A 80 -18.61 6.75 9.17
CA LYS A 80 -19.75 6.59 8.26
C LYS A 80 -19.49 5.52 7.22
N ASP A 81 -20.54 4.82 6.83
CA ASP A 81 -20.50 3.81 5.75
C ASP A 81 -20.74 4.45 4.37
N GLU A 82 -19.96 5.46 4.07
CA GLU A 82 -20.03 6.22 2.81
C GLU A 82 -18.69 6.91 2.52
N VAL A 83 -18.47 7.31 1.28
CA VAL A 83 -17.39 8.24 0.93
C VAL A 83 -17.84 9.66 1.33
N VAL A 84 -17.10 10.27 2.27
CA VAL A 84 -17.36 11.64 2.73
C VAL A 84 -16.40 12.59 2.03
N VAL A 85 -16.93 13.66 1.44
CA VAL A 85 -16.18 14.64 0.64
C VAL A 85 -16.41 16.05 1.14
N PRO A 86 -15.55 17.03 0.81
CA PRO A 86 -15.73 18.42 1.21
C PRO A 86 -16.98 19.06 0.60
N ALA A 87 -17.45 20.12 1.21
CA ALA A 87 -18.52 20.94 0.65
C ALA A 87 -18.18 21.42 -0.77
N GLY A 88 -19.13 21.34 -1.69
CA GLY A 88 -18.97 21.71 -3.10
C GLY A 88 -18.39 20.61 -4.00
N TYR A 89 -18.10 19.44 -3.42
CA TYR A 89 -17.68 18.25 -4.17
C TYR A 89 -18.81 17.21 -4.19
N ALA A 90 -18.80 16.39 -5.24
CA ALA A 90 -19.67 15.22 -5.37
C ALA A 90 -18.82 13.97 -5.56
N THR A 91 -19.40 12.82 -5.26
CA THR A 91 -18.76 11.52 -5.42
C THR A 91 -19.67 10.57 -6.16
N SER A 92 -19.06 9.68 -6.95
CA SER A 92 -19.73 8.58 -7.64
C SER A 92 -18.80 7.40 -7.75
N VAL A 93 -19.35 6.24 -8.12
CA VAL A 93 -18.60 5.00 -8.33
C VAL A 93 -18.42 4.77 -9.83
N LEU A 94 -17.17 4.58 -10.26
CA LEU A 94 -16.87 4.27 -11.67
C LEU A 94 -17.21 2.81 -11.99
N ILE A 95 -16.72 1.89 -11.18
CA ILE A 95 -16.93 0.44 -11.32
C ILE A 95 -16.74 -0.22 -9.95
N ALA A 96 -17.48 -1.31 -9.71
CA ALA A 96 -17.41 -2.08 -8.48
C ALA A 96 -17.17 -3.57 -8.78
N TRP A 97 -16.63 -4.28 -7.79
CA TRP A 97 -16.46 -5.74 -7.87
C TRP A 97 -17.70 -6.42 -8.45
N GLY A 98 -17.49 -7.28 -9.43
CA GLY A 98 -18.52 -8.04 -10.12
C GLY A 98 -19.12 -7.34 -11.34
N ASP A 99 -18.95 -6.03 -11.51
CA ASP A 99 -19.44 -5.33 -12.69
C ASP A 99 -18.77 -5.87 -13.97
N PRO A 100 -19.52 -6.02 -15.10
CA PRO A 100 -18.94 -6.48 -16.35
C PRO A 100 -17.81 -5.60 -16.87
N VAL A 101 -16.69 -6.21 -17.28
CA VAL A 101 -15.57 -5.54 -17.96
C VAL A 101 -15.77 -5.58 -19.48
N TYR A 102 -16.44 -6.60 -19.97
CA TYR A 102 -16.78 -6.78 -21.38
C TYR A 102 -18.30 -6.65 -21.59
N GLU A 103 -18.71 -6.15 -22.76
CA GLU A 103 -20.12 -5.93 -23.06
C GLU A 103 -20.98 -7.21 -22.94
N ASP A 104 -20.40 -8.35 -23.31
CA ASP A 104 -21.05 -9.66 -23.26
C ASP A 104 -20.77 -10.45 -21.97
N ALA A 105 -20.12 -9.84 -20.98
CA ALA A 105 -19.93 -10.47 -19.68
C ALA A 105 -21.23 -10.48 -18.87
N PRO A 106 -21.42 -11.51 -18.00
CA PRO A 106 -22.63 -11.58 -17.16
C PRO A 106 -22.68 -10.43 -16.15
N GLU A 107 -23.90 -9.99 -15.83
CA GLU A 107 -24.16 -9.09 -14.71
C GLU A 107 -23.85 -9.80 -13.38
N PHE A 108 -23.51 -9.00 -12.38
CA PHE A 108 -23.17 -9.52 -11.06
C PHE A 108 -24.40 -10.08 -10.33
N ASP A 109 -24.34 -11.36 -9.95
CA ASP A 109 -25.30 -12.01 -9.07
C ASP A 109 -24.57 -12.55 -7.84
N PRO A 110 -24.66 -11.89 -6.68
CA PRO A 110 -23.91 -12.28 -5.49
C PRO A 110 -24.28 -13.67 -4.96
N ASN A 111 -25.49 -14.17 -5.25
CA ASN A 111 -25.95 -15.47 -4.80
C ASN A 111 -25.61 -16.62 -5.76
N ASN A 112 -25.21 -16.34 -7.00
CA ASN A 112 -24.94 -17.33 -8.02
C ASN A 112 -23.62 -17.01 -8.77
N GLN A 113 -22.56 -16.79 -8.01
CA GLN A 113 -21.24 -16.49 -8.56
C GLN A 113 -20.60 -17.74 -9.16
N THR A 114 -19.88 -17.55 -10.27
CA THR A 114 -19.08 -18.58 -10.93
C THR A 114 -17.68 -18.06 -11.26
N ALA A 115 -16.71 -18.95 -11.34
CA ALA A 115 -15.36 -18.60 -11.76
C ALA A 115 -15.32 -18.06 -13.20
N GLU A 116 -16.13 -18.61 -14.09
CA GLU A 116 -16.27 -18.15 -15.49
C GLU A 116 -16.75 -16.70 -15.55
N ALA A 117 -17.77 -16.33 -14.77
CA ALA A 117 -18.25 -14.95 -14.67
C ALA A 117 -17.19 -14.04 -14.03
N ALA A 118 -16.60 -14.46 -12.91
CA ALA A 118 -15.58 -13.69 -12.20
C ALA A 118 -14.38 -13.33 -13.08
N ALA A 119 -13.97 -14.22 -13.99
CA ALA A 119 -12.88 -13.98 -14.94
C ALA A 119 -13.16 -12.84 -15.94
N ARG A 120 -14.42 -12.41 -16.07
CA ARG A 120 -14.86 -11.39 -17.03
C ARG A 120 -15.48 -10.15 -16.36
N GLN A 121 -15.55 -10.18 -15.05
CA GLN A 121 -16.05 -9.10 -14.21
C GLN A 121 -14.88 -8.39 -13.52
N PHE A 122 -15.12 -7.19 -13.00
CA PHE A 122 -14.18 -6.45 -12.16
C PHE A 122 -13.83 -7.27 -10.92
N GLY A 123 -12.53 -7.39 -10.62
CA GLY A 123 -12.03 -8.21 -9.53
C GLY A 123 -12.30 -7.62 -8.15
N PHE A 124 -11.80 -8.30 -7.13
CA PHE A 124 -11.96 -7.90 -5.73
C PHE A 124 -10.76 -7.06 -5.26
N ASN A 125 -10.95 -6.20 -4.27
CA ASN A 125 -9.91 -5.37 -3.64
C ASN A 125 -8.96 -4.68 -4.64
N ASN A 126 -9.53 -3.80 -5.44
CA ASN A 126 -8.74 -2.93 -6.32
C ASN A 126 -7.79 -2.04 -5.49
N ASP A 127 -6.51 -2.04 -5.88
CA ASP A 127 -5.44 -1.30 -5.20
C ASP A 127 -4.81 -0.25 -6.11
N PHE A 128 -3.69 -0.55 -6.76
CA PHE A 128 -3.06 0.37 -7.72
C PHE A 128 -4.05 0.87 -8.76
N ALA A 129 -3.95 2.14 -9.10
CA ALA A 129 -4.68 2.73 -10.21
C ALA A 129 -3.81 3.66 -11.06
N GLY A 130 -4.04 3.65 -12.36
CA GLY A 130 -3.46 4.58 -13.32
C GLY A 130 -4.52 5.08 -14.29
N LEU A 131 -4.42 6.34 -14.68
CA LEU A 131 -5.26 6.94 -15.70
C LEU A 131 -4.36 7.41 -16.84
N MET A 132 -4.52 6.82 -18.02
CA MET A 132 -3.62 6.97 -19.14
C MET A 132 -4.37 7.56 -20.35
N GLU A 133 -3.66 8.23 -21.22
CA GLU A 133 -4.22 8.69 -22.49
C GLU A 133 -4.65 7.51 -23.36
N HIS A 134 -5.78 7.65 -24.06
CA HIS A 134 -6.19 6.65 -25.04
C HIS A 134 -5.29 6.77 -26.30
N PRO A 135 -4.81 5.67 -26.88
CA PRO A 135 -3.82 5.73 -27.95
C PRO A 135 -4.36 6.30 -29.28
N THR A 136 -5.69 6.28 -29.50
CA THR A 136 -6.30 6.68 -30.78
C THR A 136 -7.55 7.56 -30.63
N ASP A 137 -8.21 7.56 -29.49
CA ASP A 137 -9.46 8.28 -29.25
C ASP A 137 -9.24 9.39 -28.23
N LYS A 138 -9.35 10.65 -28.66
CA LYS A 138 -9.15 11.83 -27.81
C LYS A 138 -10.26 12.05 -26.78
N ASP A 139 -11.42 11.45 -26.99
CA ASP A 139 -12.58 11.57 -26.10
C ASP A 139 -12.60 10.47 -25.03
N ARG A 140 -11.63 9.57 -25.06
CA ARG A 140 -11.47 8.48 -24.11
C ARG A 140 -10.12 8.53 -23.38
N MET A 141 -10.07 7.87 -22.25
CA MET A 141 -8.86 7.54 -21.51
C MET A 141 -8.85 6.04 -21.18
N VAL A 142 -7.74 5.55 -20.69
CA VAL A 142 -7.60 4.17 -20.22
C VAL A 142 -7.35 4.18 -18.73
N TYR A 143 -8.24 3.56 -17.97
CA TYR A 143 -8.09 3.32 -16.55
C TYR A 143 -7.53 1.90 -16.35
N VAL A 144 -6.51 1.77 -15.51
CA VAL A 144 -5.91 0.48 -15.15
C VAL A 144 -5.87 0.35 -13.63
N CYS A 145 -6.10 -0.87 -13.13
CA CYS A 145 -5.94 -1.14 -11.70
C CYS A 145 -5.52 -2.59 -11.44
N SER A 146 -4.97 -2.82 -10.25
CA SER A 146 -4.73 -4.16 -9.71
C SER A 146 -5.89 -4.63 -8.83
N HIS A 147 -5.98 -5.95 -8.59
CA HIS A 147 -6.85 -6.60 -7.63
C HIS A 147 -5.99 -7.38 -6.66
N GLU A 148 -5.85 -6.88 -5.45
CA GLU A 148 -4.83 -7.36 -4.52
C GLU A 148 -5.15 -8.75 -3.96
N TYR A 149 -6.27 -8.91 -3.27
CA TYR A 149 -6.65 -10.18 -2.66
C TYR A 149 -8.17 -10.33 -2.55
N THR A 150 -8.61 -11.48 -2.10
CA THR A 150 -10.03 -11.80 -1.92
C THR A 150 -10.36 -12.08 -0.46
N THR A 151 -11.60 -11.78 -0.08
CA THR A 151 -12.13 -12.03 1.27
C THR A 151 -13.38 -12.89 1.15
N GLU A 152 -13.19 -14.17 0.88
CA GLU A 152 -14.26 -15.12 0.53
C GLU A 152 -15.40 -15.18 1.56
N PRO A 153 -15.15 -15.06 2.89
CA PRO A 153 -16.25 -15.01 3.86
C PRO A 153 -17.23 -13.85 3.66
N GLN A 154 -16.79 -12.75 3.06
CA GLN A 154 -17.64 -11.60 2.72
C GLN A 154 -18.19 -11.67 1.30
N MET A 155 -17.52 -12.38 0.42
CA MET A 155 -17.85 -12.47 -1.00
C MET A 155 -18.89 -13.55 -1.32
N LEU A 156 -18.84 -14.67 -0.59
CA LEU A 156 -19.51 -15.90 -1.00
C LEU A 156 -20.50 -16.37 0.07
N PRO A 157 -21.73 -16.75 -0.33
CA PRO A 157 -22.70 -17.32 0.60
C PRO A 157 -22.24 -18.70 1.10
N ASN A 158 -22.50 -18.98 2.37
CA ASN A 158 -22.21 -20.26 3.01
C ASN A 158 -20.74 -20.71 2.89
N TYR A 159 -19.81 -19.77 2.93
CA TYR A 159 -18.40 -20.06 2.83
C TYR A 159 -17.84 -20.63 4.14
N ASP A 160 -17.23 -21.81 4.06
CA ASP A 160 -16.48 -22.43 5.16
C ASP A 160 -14.97 -22.33 4.84
N PRO A 161 -14.19 -21.52 5.59
CA PRO A 161 -12.75 -21.37 5.35
C PRO A 161 -11.94 -22.66 5.45
N GLU A 162 -12.43 -23.63 6.24
CA GLU A 162 -11.77 -24.92 6.39
C GLU A 162 -12.12 -25.92 5.27
N ASN A 163 -13.25 -25.71 4.59
CA ASN A 163 -13.73 -26.60 3.54
C ASN A 163 -14.35 -25.85 2.37
N PRO A 164 -13.60 -24.95 1.69
CA PRO A 164 -14.13 -24.29 0.50
C PRO A 164 -14.43 -25.32 -0.60
N THR A 165 -15.46 -25.03 -1.40
CA THR A 165 -15.75 -25.84 -2.59
C THR A 165 -14.73 -25.54 -3.69
N ASP A 166 -14.63 -26.45 -4.67
CA ASP A 166 -13.74 -26.25 -5.83
C ASP A 166 -14.09 -24.97 -6.59
N GLU A 167 -15.38 -24.70 -6.79
CA GLU A 167 -15.84 -23.48 -7.45
C GLU A 167 -15.49 -22.23 -6.64
N GLN A 168 -15.64 -22.26 -5.32
CA GLN A 168 -15.27 -21.14 -4.45
C GLN A 168 -13.76 -20.85 -4.49
N ILE A 169 -12.92 -21.87 -4.55
CA ILE A 169 -11.47 -21.72 -4.76
C ILE A 169 -11.20 -21.02 -6.10
N ASN A 170 -11.81 -21.47 -7.17
CA ASN A 170 -11.62 -20.89 -8.50
C ASN A 170 -12.15 -19.46 -8.60
N ILE A 171 -13.27 -19.14 -7.95
CA ILE A 171 -13.78 -17.76 -7.83
C ILE A 171 -12.73 -16.87 -7.15
N GLY A 172 -12.12 -17.33 -6.06
CA GLY A 172 -11.05 -16.61 -5.38
C GLY A 172 -9.86 -16.33 -6.29
N ILE A 173 -9.41 -17.32 -7.06
CA ILE A 173 -8.32 -17.18 -8.04
C ILE A 173 -8.67 -16.12 -9.09
N MET A 174 -9.89 -16.14 -9.63
CA MET A 174 -10.34 -15.19 -10.66
C MET A 174 -10.60 -13.77 -10.13
N GLY A 175 -10.76 -13.61 -8.82
CA GLY A 175 -10.90 -12.29 -8.19
C GLY A 175 -9.62 -11.46 -8.15
N HIS A 176 -8.48 -12.06 -8.47
CA HIS A 176 -7.15 -11.45 -8.49
C HIS A 176 -6.78 -10.90 -9.88
N GLY A 177 -5.63 -10.25 -9.96
CA GLY A 177 -5.01 -9.79 -11.19
C GLY A 177 -5.24 -8.31 -11.46
N HIS A 178 -5.69 -7.98 -12.67
CA HIS A 178 -5.82 -6.58 -13.13
C HIS A 178 -7.07 -6.39 -13.97
N THR A 179 -7.51 -5.12 -14.04
CA THR A 179 -8.53 -4.66 -14.97
C THR A 179 -8.02 -3.48 -15.77
N ILE A 180 -8.27 -3.48 -17.06
CA ILE A 180 -8.02 -2.39 -18.00
C ILE A 180 -9.37 -1.97 -18.57
N LEU A 181 -9.72 -0.69 -18.46
CA LEU A 181 -10.99 -0.13 -18.91
C LEU A 181 -10.79 1.09 -19.80
N GLU A 182 -11.57 1.20 -20.86
CA GLU A 182 -11.79 2.46 -21.52
C GLU A 182 -12.82 3.28 -20.74
N VAL A 183 -12.55 4.58 -20.59
CA VAL A 183 -13.43 5.51 -19.90
C VAL A 183 -13.59 6.79 -20.72
N SER A 184 -14.75 7.45 -20.60
CA SER A 184 -15.00 8.78 -21.16
C SER A 184 -15.14 9.80 -20.03
N LYS A 185 -14.92 11.07 -20.36
CA LYS A 185 -14.92 12.15 -19.36
C LYS A 185 -16.06 13.13 -19.64
N ASP A 186 -16.82 13.48 -18.60
CA ASP A 186 -17.76 14.58 -18.65
C ASP A 186 -17.00 15.91 -18.83
N ALA A 187 -17.35 16.67 -19.85
CA ALA A 187 -16.64 17.91 -20.21
C ALA A 187 -16.81 19.04 -19.17
N LYS A 188 -17.84 19.00 -18.34
CA LYS A 188 -18.12 20.02 -17.33
C LYS A 188 -17.49 19.71 -15.98
N THR A 189 -17.63 18.46 -15.52
CA THR A 189 -17.27 18.06 -14.16
C THR A 189 -15.97 17.28 -14.07
N GLY A 190 -15.51 16.68 -15.18
CA GLY A 190 -14.38 15.75 -15.18
C GLY A 190 -14.75 14.32 -14.73
N GLU A 191 -16.00 14.09 -14.31
CA GLU A 191 -16.47 12.76 -13.90
C GLU A 191 -16.24 11.74 -15.02
N LEU A 192 -15.67 10.59 -14.66
CA LEU A 192 -15.41 9.49 -15.60
C LEU A 192 -16.59 8.52 -15.63
N LYS A 193 -16.83 7.99 -16.83
CA LYS A 193 -17.81 6.95 -17.08
C LYS A 193 -17.12 5.79 -17.79
N ARG A 194 -17.37 4.57 -17.32
CA ARG A 194 -16.83 3.36 -17.99
C ARG A 194 -17.48 3.18 -19.38
N GLU A 195 -16.67 2.70 -20.30
CA GLU A 195 -17.07 2.36 -21.66
C GLU A 195 -16.70 0.91 -21.96
N PHE A 196 -17.45 0.27 -22.85
CA PHE A 196 -17.03 -0.98 -23.45
C PHE A 196 -16.22 -0.67 -24.71
N GLY A 197 -14.99 -1.13 -24.75
CA GLY A 197 -14.11 -0.87 -25.88
C GLY A 197 -13.09 -1.99 -26.08
N PRO A 198 -12.34 -1.97 -27.19
CA PRO A 198 -11.43 -3.04 -27.56
C PRO A 198 -10.23 -3.20 -26.62
N LEU A 199 -9.90 -2.20 -25.82
CA LEU A 199 -8.81 -2.27 -24.84
C LEU A 199 -9.23 -2.87 -23.51
N ASN A 200 -10.53 -3.03 -23.25
CA ASN A 200 -11.01 -3.64 -22.02
C ASN A 200 -10.46 -5.05 -21.85
N ARG A 201 -9.86 -5.32 -20.70
CA ARG A 201 -9.21 -6.61 -20.44
C ARG A 201 -9.20 -6.95 -18.96
N ARG A 202 -9.46 -8.22 -18.64
CA ARG A 202 -9.16 -8.83 -17.33
C ARG A 202 -7.91 -9.68 -17.43
N ILE A 203 -7.01 -9.47 -16.49
CA ILE A 203 -5.89 -10.35 -16.18
C ILE A 203 -6.23 -11.02 -14.86
N THR A 204 -6.04 -12.34 -14.77
CA THR A 204 -6.48 -13.14 -13.63
C THR A 204 -5.34 -13.97 -13.05
N GLY A 205 -5.64 -14.74 -12.01
CA GLY A 205 -4.72 -15.73 -11.46
C GLY A 205 -4.39 -16.90 -12.39
N GLU A 206 -4.97 -16.96 -13.58
CA GLU A 206 -4.70 -17.99 -14.63
C GLU A 206 -4.18 -17.41 -15.94
N THR A 207 -3.99 -16.11 -16.03
CA THR A 207 -3.41 -15.47 -17.22
C THR A 207 -1.93 -15.86 -17.36
N GLU A 208 -1.50 -16.16 -18.59
CA GLU A 208 -0.10 -16.46 -18.88
C GLU A 208 0.79 -15.22 -18.72
N PHE A 209 1.89 -15.37 -17.98
CA PHE A 209 2.97 -14.40 -17.84
C PHE A 209 4.28 -15.00 -18.33
N LYS A 210 5.15 -14.17 -18.88
CA LYS A 210 6.52 -14.54 -19.20
C LYS A 210 7.45 -14.08 -18.08
N ILE A 211 8.32 -14.97 -17.61
CA ILE A 211 9.40 -14.62 -16.68
C ILE A 211 10.58 -14.11 -17.51
N VAL A 212 11.06 -12.92 -17.19
CA VAL A 212 12.18 -12.27 -17.89
C VAL A 212 13.26 -11.83 -16.92
N GLY A 213 14.40 -11.43 -17.47
CA GLY A 213 15.53 -10.97 -16.67
C GLY A 213 16.51 -12.10 -16.29
N PRO A 214 17.45 -11.84 -15.39
CA PRO A 214 18.61 -12.71 -15.15
C PRO A 214 18.29 -14.09 -14.57
N ALA A 215 17.19 -14.25 -13.86
CA ALA A 215 16.79 -15.54 -13.29
C ALA A 215 15.90 -16.38 -14.22
N ALA A 216 15.42 -15.83 -15.33
CA ALA A 216 14.60 -16.57 -16.28
C ALA A 216 15.30 -17.85 -16.77
N GLY A 217 14.62 -18.98 -16.67
CA GLY A 217 15.17 -20.28 -17.05
C GLY A 217 16.08 -20.95 -16.02
N HIS A 218 16.33 -20.32 -14.87
CA HIS A 218 17.10 -20.94 -13.79
C HIS A 218 16.36 -22.15 -13.22
N ASP A 219 17.12 -23.17 -12.75
CA ASP A 219 16.54 -24.41 -12.23
C ASP A 219 15.55 -24.18 -11.08
N LEU A 220 15.77 -23.18 -10.24
CA LEU A 220 14.87 -22.80 -9.15
C LEU A 220 13.51 -22.22 -9.60
N LEU A 221 13.35 -21.90 -10.88
CA LEU A 221 12.11 -21.43 -11.47
C LEU A 221 11.40 -22.48 -12.34
N LYS A 222 11.97 -23.68 -12.47
CA LYS A 222 11.38 -24.78 -13.25
C LYS A 222 10.39 -25.57 -12.43
N THR A 223 9.29 -25.94 -13.06
CA THR A 223 8.24 -26.79 -12.47
C THR A 223 7.94 -27.98 -13.39
N SER A 224 7.14 -28.92 -12.94
CA SER A 224 6.71 -30.06 -13.78
C SER A 224 5.86 -29.60 -14.97
N VAL A 225 5.11 -28.50 -14.82
CA VAL A 225 4.27 -27.92 -15.89
C VAL A 225 5.08 -27.02 -16.81
N ASP A 226 6.07 -26.31 -16.25
CA ASP A 226 6.99 -25.46 -17.02
C ASP A 226 8.45 -25.88 -16.79
N PRO A 227 8.97 -26.84 -17.55
CA PRO A 227 10.37 -27.27 -17.44
C PRO A 227 11.36 -26.24 -17.98
N THR A 228 10.90 -25.16 -18.63
CA THR A 228 11.75 -24.09 -19.15
C THR A 228 12.07 -23.01 -18.08
N GLY A 229 11.23 -22.86 -17.07
CA GLY A 229 11.37 -21.81 -16.05
C GLY A 229 11.15 -20.40 -16.58
N THR A 230 10.37 -20.22 -17.65
CA THR A 230 10.14 -18.94 -18.33
C THR A 230 8.67 -18.55 -18.48
N LYS A 231 7.75 -19.42 -18.11
CA LYS A 231 6.32 -19.25 -18.27
C LYS A 231 5.57 -19.59 -16.99
N VAL A 232 4.74 -18.69 -16.52
CA VAL A 232 3.96 -18.87 -15.29
C VAL A 232 2.51 -18.42 -15.52
N PHE A 233 1.57 -19.06 -14.82
CA PHE A 233 0.16 -18.68 -14.88
C PHE A 233 -0.20 -17.85 -13.66
N GLY A 234 -0.73 -16.65 -13.93
CA GLY A 234 -1.30 -15.77 -12.94
C GLY A 234 -0.32 -14.82 -12.28
N THR A 235 -0.92 -13.92 -11.56
CA THR A 235 -0.29 -12.97 -10.68
C THR A 235 -1.21 -12.80 -9.47
N PHE A 236 -0.64 -12.66 -8.29
CA PHE A 236 -1.39 -12.65 -7.03
C PHE A 236 -0.90 -11.55 -6.11
N ASN A 237 -1.82 -11.07 -5.29
CA ASN A 237 -1.59 -10.04 -4.30
C ASN A 237 -0.93 -8.80 -4.89
N ASN A 238 -1.47 -8.34 -6.01
CA ASN A 238 -1.00 -7.16 -6.71
C ASN A 238 -1.44 -5.91 -5.96
N CYS A 239 -0.50 -5.35 -5.22
CA CYS A 239 -0.70 -4.14 -4.44
C CYS A 239 -0.48 -2.90 -5.30
N ALA A 240 0.22 -1.90 -4.82
CA ALA A 240 0.48 -0.70 -5.59
C ALA A 240 1.40 -0.95 -6.80
N GLY A 241 1.58 0.05 -7.60
CA GLY A 241 2.36 -0.01 -8.83
C GLY A 241 2.70 1.38 -9.34
N GLY A 242 2.94 1.51 -10.62
CA GLY A 242 3.23 2.79 -11.26
C GLY A 242 3.03 2.74 -12.77
N VAL A 243 2.57 3.85 -13.34
CA VAL A 243 2.54 4.03 -14.79
C VAL A 243 3.92 4.41 -15.28
N THR A 244 4.38 3.75 -16.33
CA THR A 244 5.68 4.08 -16.92
C THR A 244 5.57 5.21 -17.95
N PRO A 245 6.64 5.97 -18.18
CA PRO A 245 6.64 7.01 -19.20
C PRO A 245 6.49 6.52 -20.64
N TRP A 246 6.65 5.21 -20.86
CA TRP A 246 6.52 4.59 -22.19
C TRP A 246 5.19 3.90 -22.45
N GLY A 247 4.19 4.12 -21.56
CA GLY A 247 2.81 3.68 -21.80
C GLY A 247 2.49 2.26 -21.34
N THR A 248 3.24 1.72 -20.41
CA THR A 248 2.89 0.49 -19.68
C THR A 248 2.62 0.80 -18.22
N PHE A 249 2.26 -0.19 -17.42
CA PHE A 249 2.23 -0.04 -15.97
C PHE A 249 2.91 -1.20 -15.27
N LEU A 250 3.48 -0.90 -14.12
CA LEU A 250 4.06 -1.87 -13.20
C LEU A 250 3.09 -2.17 -12.06
N SER A 251 3.13 -3.39 -11.55
CA SER A 251 2.33 -3.82 -10.40
C SER A 251 3.14 -4.78 -9.53
N GLY A 252 3.11 -4.57 -8.22
CA GLY A 252 3.88 -5.36 -7.26
C GLY A 252 3.11 -6.59 -6.77
N GLU A 253 3.74 -7.75 -6.84
CA GLU A 253 3.29 -8.93 -6.13
C GLU A 253 3.81 -8.86 -4.69
N GLU A 254 2.92 -8.80 -3.72
CA GLU A 254 3.27 -8.47 -2.32
C GLU A 254 3.08 -9.66 -1.38
N ASN A 255 1.92 -9.83 -0.79
CA ASN A 255 1.64 -10.85 0.24
C ASN A 255 1.34 -12.23 -0.34
N ILE A 256 2.25 -12.75 -1.13
CA ILE A 256 2.09 -14.02 -1.86
C ILE A 256 2.10 -15.25 -0.96
N ASP A 257 2.62 -15.15 0.26
CA ASP A 257 2.76 -16.27 1.20
C ASP A 257 1.44 -16.97 1.54
N GLN A 258 0.33 -16.26 1.50
CA GLN A 258 -0.99 -16.76 1.89
C GLN A 258 -1.57 -17.83 0.96
N TYR A 259 -1.03 -18.00 -0.24
CA TYR A 259 -1.57 -18.89 -1.27
C TYR A 259 -0.95 -20.28 -1.29
N TRP A 260 0.24 -20.45 -0.70
CA TRP A 260 0.99 -21.71 -0.72
C TRP A 260 0.92 -22.46 0.61
N ALA A 261 1.01 -23.79 0.51
CA ALA A 261 0.99 -24.73 1.62
C ALA A 261 2.24 -25.56 1.69
N ASN A 262 2.46 -26.20 2.85
CA ASN A 262 3.47 -27.22 3.07
C ASN A 262 4.92 -26.72 2.96
N ALA A 263 5.22 -25.55 3.50
CA ALA A 263 6.58 -25.03 3.58
C ALA A 263 7.54 -25.98 4.31
N ALA A 264 7.05 -26.78 5.24
CA ALA A 264 7.85 -27.80 5.94
C ALA A 264 8.46 -28.86 5.01
N ALA A 265 7.89 -29.05 3.82
CA ALA A 265 8.40 -29.99 2.81
C ALA A 265 9.57 -29.43 1.97
N VAL A 266 9.85 -28.13 2.06
CA VAL A 266 10.93 -27.50 1.31
C VAL A 266 12.29 -27.88 1.92
N THR A 267 13.16 -28.43 1.09
CA THR A 267 14.50 -28.90 1.48
C THR A 267 15.59 -27.93 1.03
N GLY A 268 16.72 -27.95 1.71
CA GLY A 268 17.83 -27.04 1.50
C GLY A 268 17.79 -25.85 2.46
N GLU A 269 18.96 -25.41 2.93
CA GLU A 269 19.05 -24.36 3.94
C GLU A 269 18.47 -23.04 3.45
N ARG A 270 18.87 -22.56 2.27
CA ARG A 270 18.44 -21.27 1.71
C ARG A 270 16.98 -21.30 1.24
N PRO A 271 16.51 -22.30 0.49
CA PRO A 271 15.08 -22.39 0.15
C PRO A 271 14.15 -22.45 1.38
N ALA A 272 14.52 -23.23 2.41
CA ALA A 272 13.74 -23.31 3.64
C ALA A 272 13.73 -21.97 4.41
N ALA A 273 14.87 -21.28 4.45
CA ALA A 273 14.96 -19.94 5.05
C ALA A 273 14.10 -18.92 4.31
N ASP A 274 14.05 -18.98 2.99
CA ASP A 274 13.26 -18.07 2.15
C ASP A 274 11.75 -18.21 2.39
N VAL A 275 11.21 -19.43 2.32
CA VAL A 275 9.76 -19.65 2.55
C VAL A 275 9.36 -19.28 3.98
N LYS A 276 10.24 -19.49 4.95
CA LYS A 276 10.03 -19.05 6.33
C LYS A 276 10.04 -17.53 6.45
N ARG A 277 10.97 -16.85 5.77
CA ARG A 277 11.07 -15.38 5.76
C ARG A 277 9.82 -14.74 5.17
N PHE A 278 9.23 -15.32 4.14
CA PHE A 278 7.97 -14.87 3.57
C PHE A 278 6.77 -15.17 4.46
N GLY A 279 6.86 -16.16 5.33
CA GLY A 279 5.76 -16.54 6.22
C GLY A 279 4.81 -17.59 5.62
N VAL A 280 5.27 -18.37 4.65
CA VAL A 280 4.47 -19.47 4.06
C VAL A 280 4.13 -20.51 5.13
N SER A 281 2.87 -20.96 5.12
CA SER A 281 2.38 -21.96 6.09
C SER A 281 3.15 -23.28 6.00
N GLU A 282 3.55 -23.82 7.14
CA GLU A 282 4.24 -25.12 7.22
C GLU A 282 3.35 -26.29 6.81
N GLU A 283 2.04 -26.16 7.01
CA GLU A 283 1.01 -27.14 6.67
C GLU A 283 0.02 -26.54 5.65
N ALA A 284 -1.28 -26.70 5.89
CA ALA A 284 -2.31 -26.17 5.01
C ALA A 284 -2.27 -24.64 4.90
N SER A 285 -2.49 -24.11 3.70
CA SER A 285 -2.57 -22.68 3.48
C SER A 285 -3.84 -22.06 4.06
N GLN A 286 -3.82 -20.74 4.21
CA GLN A 286 -5.01 -19.98 4.60
C GLN A 286 -6.12 -20.12 3.54
N ARG A 287 -5.77 -20.16 2.27
CA ARG A 287 -6.70 -20.18 1.14
C ARG A 287 -7.20 -21.57 0.75
N LYS A 288 -6.49 -22.63 1.13
CA LYS A 288 -6.81 -24.02 0.76
C LYS A 288 -6.76 -24.30 -0.75
N TRP A 289 -6.10 -23.46 -1.54
CA TRP A 289 -6.00 -23.65 -2.99
C TRP A 289 -5.23 -24.91 -3.38
N GLU A 290 -4.30 -25.35 -2.55
CA GLU A 290 -3.55 -26.62 -2.70
C GLU A 290 -4.45 -27.85 -2.73
N ARG A 291 -5.68 -27.76 -2.25
CA ARG A 291 -6.63 -28.88 -2.28
C ARG A 291 -7.14 -29.15 -3.70
N LEU A 292 -7.11 -28.14 -4.57
CA LEU A 292 -7.59 -28.25 -5.94
C LEU A 292 -6.46 -28.17 -6.97
N HIS A 293 -5.43 -27.36 -6.70
CA HIS A 293 -4.36 -27.07 -7.65
C HIS A 293 -2.99 -27.40 -7.03
N ASP A 294 -2.31 -28.40 -7.60
CA ASP A 294 -1.00 -28.91 -7.11
C ASP A 294 0.08 -27.83 -7.08
N ARG A 295 0.00 -26.79 -7.92
CA ARG A 295 0.98 -25.71 -7.96
C ARG A 295 1.05 -24.88 -6.69
N PHE A 296 0.04 -24.92 -5.84
CA PHE A 296 0.04 -24.23 -4.54
C PHE A 296 0.50 -25.13 -3.39
N ASP A 297 0.93 -26.34 -3.68
CA ASP A 297 1.47 -27.30 -2.71
C ASP A 297 2.98 -27.44 -2.89
N LEU A 298 3.77 -26.89 -1.96
CA LEU A 298 5.22 -26.93 -2.02
C LEU A 298 5.82 -28.35 -1.83
N ALA A 299 5.03 -29.31 -1.35
CA ALA A 299 5.43 -30.72 -1.33
C ALA A 299 5.42 -31.35 -2.74
N LYS A 300 4.62 -30.80 -3.66
CA LYS A 300 4.47 -31.27 -5.04
C LYS A 300 5.25 -30.41 -6.04
N GLU A 301 5.20 -29.09 -5.88
CA GLU A 301 5.86 -28.10 -6.74
C GLU A 301 6.66 -27.09 -5.90
N PRO A 302 7.83 -27.46 -5.41
CA PRO A 302 8.62 -26.64 -4.47
C PRO A 302 9.12 -25.32 -5.09
N ASN A 303 9.23 -25.24 -6.41
CA ASN A 303 9.73 -24.06 -7.11
C ASN A 303 8.62 -23.08 -7.57
N GLU A 304 7.36 -23.46 -7.51
CA GLU A 304 6.27 -22.58 -7.98
C GLU A 304 6.23 -21.25 -7.22
N PHE A 305 6.44 -21.28 -5.91
CA PHE A 305 6.49 -20.06 -5.07
C PHE A 305 7.60 -19.10 -5.48
N ASN A 306 8.73 -19.62 -6.00
CA ASN A 306 9.86 -18.79 -6.46
C ASN A 306 9.55 -17.96 -7.71
N ARG A 307 8.42 -18.21 -8.36
CA ARG A 307 7.98 -17.56 -9.59
C ARG A 307 7.04 -16.37 -9.32
N PHE A 308 6.85 -16.04 -8.05
CA PHE A 308 6.00 -14.97 -7.53
C PHE A 308 6.77 -14.09 -6.56
N GLY A 309 6.30 -12.86 -6.35
CA GLY A 309 6.96 -11.85 -5.54
C GLY A 309 7.81 -10.89 -6.36
N TYR A 310 7.43 -10.67 -7.61
CA TYR A 310 8.12 -9.78 -8.55
C TYR A 310 7.28 -8.55 -8.89
N LEU A 311 7.91 -7.56 -9.49
CA LEU A 311 7.19 -6.53 -10.25
C LEU A 311 6.80 -7.08 -11.61
N VAL A 312 5.53 -6.93 -11.96
CA VAL A 312 5.02 -7.30 -13.28
C VAL A 312 4.80 -6.06 -14.12
N GLU A 313 5.00 -6.19 -15.43
CA GLU A 313 4.76 -5.10 -16.38
C GLU A 313 3.73 -5.52 -17.42
N ILE A 314 2.76 -4.64 -17.66
CA ILE A 314 1.62 -4.89 -18.53
C ILE A 314 1.51 -3.75 -19.53
N ASN A 315 1.34 -4.11 -20.82
CA ASN A 315 1.01 -3.15 -21.87
C ASN A 315 -0.52 -3.06 -22.03
N PRO A 316 -1.17 -1.99 -21.55
CA PRO A 316 -2.62 -1.86 -21.60
C PRO A 316 -3.15 -1.55 -23.00
N TYR A 317 -2.28 -1.15 -23.93
CA TYR A 317 -2.64 -0.78 -25.29
C TYR A 317 -2.64 -1.95 -26.27
N ASP A 318 -2.17 -3.11 -25.84
CA ASP A 318 -2.20 -4.35 -26.60
C ASP A 318 -2.84 -5.48 -25.77
N PRO A 319 -4.16 -5.72 -25.93
CA PRO A 319 -4.87 -6.73 -25.17
C PRO A 319 -4.44 -8.18 -25.50
N GLU A 320 -3.72 -8.39 -26.59
CA GLU A 320 -3.15 -9.70 -26.96
C GLU A 320 -1.73 -9.92 -26.43
N SER A 321 -1.11 -8.89 -25.83
CA SER A 321 0.24 -8.98 -25.29
C SER A 321 0.30 -9.89 -24.07
N VAL A 322 1.43 -10.61 -23.92
CA VAL A 322 1.72 -11.42 -22.74
C VAL A 322 2.46 -10.53 -21.73
N PRO A 323 1.92 -10.34 -20.51
CA PRO A 323 2.62 -9.59 -19.48
C PRO A 323 3.90 -10.28 -19.03
N VAL A 324 4.82 -9.52 -18.41
CA VAL A 324 6.12 -10.02 -17.98
C VAL A 324 6.32 -9.83 -16.47
N LYS A 325 7.14 -10.71 -15.87
CA LYS A 325 7.64 -10.58 -14.50
C LYS A 325 9.14 -10.31 -14.55
N HIS A 326 9.57 -9.20 -13.95
CA HIS A 326 10.95 -8.70 -14.00
C HIS A 326 11.81 -9.25 -12.85
N THR A 327 12.60 -10.28 -13.10
CA THR A 327 13.45 -10.88 -12.06
C THR A 327 14.65 -10.01 -11.65
N ALA A 328 15.09 -9.09 -12.49
CA ALA A 328 16.19 -8.17 -12.16
C ALA A 328 15.83 -7.17 -11.05
N LEU A 329 14.55 -6.94 -10.81
CA LEU A 329 14.07 -6.03 -9.77
C LEU A 329 14.01 -6.70 -8.38
N GLY A 330 14.42 -7.95 -8.28
CA GLY A 330 14.41 -8.72 -7.05
C GLY A 330 13.05 -9.31 -6.70
N ARG A 331 13.07 -10.25 -5.76
CA ARG A 331 11.91 -10.96 -5.26
C ARG A 331 11.72 -10.67 -3.77
N PHE A 332 10.65 -9.98 -3.45
CA PHE A 332 10.22 -9.62 -2.10
C PHE A 332 8.75 -9.19 -2.14
N LYS A 333 8.20 -8.70 -1.04
CA LYS A 333 6.83 -8.19 -1.00
C LYS A 333 6.77 -6.78 -1.60
N HIS A 334 6.72 -6.72 -2.93
CA HIS A 334 6.68 -5.47 -3.66
C HIS A 334 5.38 -4.72 -3.40
N GLU A 335 5.46 -3.62 -2.65
CA GLU A 335 4.31 -2.73 -2.46
C GLU A 335 4.03 -1.97 -3.75
N ALA A 336 5.03 -1.28 -4.27
CA ALA A 336 4.93 -0.47 -5.48
C ALA A 336 6.13 -0.68 -6.40
N GLY A 337 6.03 -0.13 -7.61
CA GLY A 337 7.14 -0.02 -8.54
C GLY A 337 7.01 1.26 -9.33
N ASN A 338 7.81 2.27 -8.97
CA ASN A 338 7.73 3.60 -9.56
C ASN A 338 9.00 3.92 -10.32
N VAL A 339 8.82 4.40 -11.55
CA VAL A 339 9.88 4.69 -12.50
C VAL A 339 10.12 6.19 -12.59
N HIS A 340 11.39 6.57 -12.50
CA HIS A 340 11.87 7.89 -12.85
C HIS A 340 12.86 7.78 -14.02
N VAL A 341 12.73 8.65 -15.00
CA VAL A 341 13.64 8.73 -16.15
C VAL A 341 14.50 9.98 -16.02
N THR A 342 15.82 9.80 -15.98
CA THR A 342 16.77 10.89 -15.92
C THR A 342 16.89 11.63 -17.26
N GLU A 343 17.55 12.79 -17.28
CA GLU A 343 17.69 13.59 -18.50
C GLU A 343 18.36 12.83 -19.65
N ASP A 344 19.29 11.91 -19.34
CA ASP A 344 19.99 11.12 -20.34
C ASP A 344 19.24 9.83 -20.75
N GLY A 345 18.02 9.63 -20.24
CA GLY A 345 17.17 8.50 -20.58
C GLY A 345 17.38 7.24 -19.72
N THR A 346 18.23 7.29 -18.70
CA THR A 346 18.40 6.20 -17.73
C THR A 346 17.13 6.03 -16.91
N VAL A 347 16.73 4.78 -16.66
CA VAL A 347 15.55 4.45 -15.86
C VAL A 347 15.96 4.04 -14.45
N VAL A 348 15.34 4.66 -13.47
CA VAL A 348 15.49 4.30 -12.06
C VAL A 348 14.13 3.81 -11.56
N CYS A 349 14.09 2.62 -10.94
CA CYS A 349 12.87 2.07 -10.38
C CYS A 349 13.02 1.92 -8.87
N TYR A 350 12.05 2.45 -8.13
CA TYR A 350 12.01 2.39 -6.67
C TYR A 350 10.92 1.44 -6.21
N SER A 351 11.20 0.65 -5.18
CA SER A 351 10.23 -0.29 -4.61
C SER A 351 10.49 -0.51 -3.12
N GLY A 352 9.44 -0.50 -2.31
CA GLY A 352 9.47 -0.89 -0.90
C GLY A 352 9.10 -2.36 -0.72
N ASP A 353 9.70 -3.00 0.28
CA ASP A 353 9.35 -4.35 0.73
C ASP A 353 8.44 -4.22 1.96
N ASP A 354 7.13 -4.40 1.78
CA ASP A 354 6.18 -4.17 2.85
C ASP A 354 6.12 -5.32 3.85
N ALA A 355 7.04 -5.25 4.79
CA ALA A 355 6.99 -6.01 6.02
C ALA A 355 7.79 -5.29 7.11
N ARG A 356 7.48 -5.58 8.37
CA ARG A 356 8.22 -4.99 9.50
C ARG A 356 9.66 -5.42 9.46
N PHE A 357 10.58 -4.44 9.55
CA PHE A 357 12.03 -4.64 9.51
C PHE A 357 12.55 -5.08 8.14
N GLU A 358 11.80 -4.88 7.06
CA GLU A 358 12.24 -5.11 5.70
C GLU A 358 12.80 -3.83 5.05
N TYR A 359 13.21 -3.92 3.81
CA TYR A 359 14.14 -3.02 3.17
C TYR A 359 13.51 -2.17 2.07
N ILE A 360 14.22 -1.17 1.62
CA ILE A 360 13.89 -0.40 0.42
C ILE A 360 14.94 -0.63 -0.66
N TYR A 361 14.51 -0.64 -1.92
CA TYR A 361 15.32 -1.03 -3.06
C TYR A 361 15.26 0.00 -4.18
N LYS A 362 16.34 0.06 -4.95
CA LYS A 362 16.45 0.86 -6.16
C LYS A 362 17.11 0.03 -7.26
N PHE A 363 16.53 0.10 -8.46
CA PHE A 363 17.14 -0.45 -9.68
C PHE A 363 17.54 0.69 -10.60
N VAL A 364 18.75 0.64 -11.16
CA VAL A 364 19.26 1.59 -12.14
C VAL A 364 19.57 0.85 -13.44
N SER A 365 18.90 1.23 -14.52
CA SER A 365 19.07 0.58 -15.82
C SER A 365 20.40 0.89 -16.48
N SER A 366 20.91 -0.05 -17.27
CA SER A 366 21.97 0.19 -18.24
C SER A 366 21.44 0.58 -19.62
N LYS A 367 20.20 0.20 -19.92
CA LYS A 367 19.49 0.64 -21.12
C LYS A 367 18.80 1.98 -20.90
N LYS A 368 18.57 2.67 -22.01
CA LYS A 368 17.89 3.97 -22.03
C LYS A 368 16.57 3.88 -22.76
N VAL A 369 15.64 4.76 -22.39
CA VAL A 369 14.34 4.87 -23.06
C VAL A 369 14.55 5.26 -24.53
N LYS A 370 13.80 4.60 -25.41
CA LYS A 370 13.66 4.95 -26.82
C LYS A 370 12.24 5.39 -27.11
N GLU A 371 12.08 6.64 -27.51
CA GLU A 371 10.76 7.18 -27.83
C GLU A 371 10.05 6.33 -28.89
N GLY A 372 8.79 5.98 -28.60
CA GLY A 372 7.94 5.22 -29.49
C GLY A 372 8.27 3.72 -29.65
N ASP A 373 9.26 3.20 -28.93
CA ASP A 373 9.67 1.79 -29.00
C ASP A 373 9.30 1.05 -27.71
N VAL A 374 8.01 0.72 -27.54
CA VAL A 374 7.50 0.03 -26.35
C VAL A 374 8.16 -1.34 -26.15
N ALA A 375 8.42 -2.07 -27.24
CA ALA A 375 9.05 -3.40 -27.16
C ALA A 375 10.47 -3.29 -26.57
N HIS A 376 11.27 -2.30 -26.98
CA HIS A 376 12.56 -2.02 -26.36
C HIS A 376 12.37 -1.58 -24.89
N ASN A 377 11.48 -0.63 -24.64
CA ASN A 377 11.29 -0.04 -23.31
C ASN A 377 10.83 -1.06 -22.28
N MET A 378 10.07 -2.07 -22.66
CA MET A 378 9.70 -3.19 -21.77
C MET A 378 10.86 -4.12 -21.41
N THR A 379 12.03 -3.98 -22.02
CA THR A 379 13.25 -4.73 -21.68
C THR A 379 14.23 -3.95 -20.80
N ILE A 380 13.99 -2.66 -20.56
CA ILE A 380 14.90 -1.79 -19.81
C ILE A 380 15.13 -2.29 -18.38
N LEU A 381 14.08 -2.79 -17.74
CA LEU A 381 14.13 -3.28 -16.36
C LEU A 381 14.75 -4.69 -16.23
N ASP A 382 15.28 -5.24 -17.32
CA ASP A 382 15.96 -6.53 -17.35
C ASP A 382 17.50 -6.40 -17.34
N GLU A 383 18.03 -5.20 -17.51
CA GLU A 383 19.47 -4.92 -17.57
C GLU A 383 19.84 -3.70 -16.73
N GLY A 384 20.65 -3.93 -15.72
CA GLY A 384 21.08 -2.88 -14.79
C GLY A 384 21.45 -3.44 -13.43
N THR A 385 21.53 -2.57 -12.44
CA THR A 385 21.95 -2.93 -11.08
C THR A 385 20.84 -2.70 -10.08
N LEU A 386 20.58 -3.72 -9.26
CA LEU A 386 19.68 -3.65 -8.11
C LEU A 386 20.47 -3.30 -6.85
N TYR A 387 19.97 -2.32 -6.12
CA TYR A 387 20.54 -1.84 -4.86
C TYR A 387 19.57 -1.98 -3.71
N VAL A 388 20.10 -2.07 -2.49
CA VAL A 388 19.34 -1.94 -1.24
C VAL A 388 19.89 -0.78 -0.42
N ALA A 389 19.04 -0.12 0.36
CA ALA A 389 19.44 1.06 1.12
C ALA A 389 20.11 0.74 2.46
N ASN A 390 21.08 1.58 2.82
CA ASN A 390 21.61 1.71 4.15
C ASN A 390 21.48 3.19 4.58
N LEU A 391 20.81 3.45 5.71
CA LEU A 391 20.53 4.77 6.24
C LEU A 391 21.32 5.01 7.53
N GLU A 392 21.79 6.24 7.69
CA GLU A 392 22.41 6.73 8.92
C GLU A 392 21.77 8.04 9.34
N GLY A 393 21.44 8.18 10.63
CA GLY A 393 21.05 9.45 11.22
C GLY A 393 22.27 10.33 11.50
N ASN A 394 22.05 11.61 11.70
CA ASN A 394 23.12 12.57 11.98
C ASN A 394 23.19 12.99 13.46
N SER A 395 22.21 12.61 14.26
CA SER A 395 22.12 12.95 15.68
C SER A 395 22.67 11.84 16.57
N PRO A 396 23.20 12.20 17.78
CA PRO A 396 23.60 11.18 18.75
C PRO A 396 22.44 10.26 19.14
N ALA A 397 22.71 8.96 19.27
CA ALA A 397 21.71 7.96 19.62
C ALA A 397 20.95 8.29 20.94
N GLY A 398 21.60 8.94 21.90
CA GLY A 398 20.97 9.35 23.16
C GLY A 398 19.94 10.47 23.03
N GLU A 399 19.83 11.12 21.87
CA GLU A 399 18.81 12.12 21.58
C GLU A 399 17.54 11.51 20.96
N ILE A 400 17.59 10.25 20.57
CA ILE A 400 16.45 9.52 20.02
C ILE A 400 15.78 8.75 21.15
N THR A 401 14.74 9.34 21.72
CA THR A 401 14.10 8.84 22.95
C THR A 401 13.12 7.69 22.74
N GLY A 402 12.57 7.56 21.52
CA GLY A 402 11.47 6.63 21.21
C GLY A 402 10.08 7.25 21.40
N ASP A 403 10.00 8.44 21.96
CA ASP A 403 8.76 9.17 22.27
C ASP A 403 8.45 10.28 21.25
N GLY A 404 9.31 10.47 20.23
CA GLY A 404 9.15 11.45 19.18
C GLY A 404 9.69 12.84 19.49
N ASP A 405 10.47 12.99 20.57
CA ASP A 405 11.20 14.23 20.82
C ASP A 405 12.19 14.49 19.68
N LEU A 406 12.15 15.70 19.13
CA LEU A 406 13.12 16.11 18.10
C LEU A 406 14.54 16.15 18.70
N PRO A 407 15.55 15.76 17.90
CA PRO A 407 16.95 15.99 18.27
C PRO A 407 17.25 17.47 18.44
N LYS A 408 18.42 17.80 18.99
CA LYS A 408 18.80 19.21 19.28
C LYS A 408 18.98 20.08 18.04
N ASP A 409 19.29 19.49 16.89
CA ASP A 409 19.34 20.19 15.61
C ASP A 409 17.96 20.53 15.03
N GLY A 410 16.90 19.90 15.54
CA GLY A 410 15.51 20.24 15.26
C GLY A 410 14.83 19.37 14.22
N ASP A 411 15.53 18.41 13.61
CA ASP A 411 15.00 17.54 12.58
C ASP A 411 15.39 16.07 12.82
N PHE A 412 14.59 15.15 12.27
CA PHE A 412 15.00 13.76 12.07
C PHE A 412 15.53 13.65 10.66
N ASP A 413 16.84 13.57 10.51
CA ASP A 413 17.46 13.56 9.20
C ASP A 413 18.82 12.82 9.17
N GLY A 414 19.36 12.64 7.98
CA GLY A 414 20.62 11.95 7.82
C GLY A 414 20.99 11.70 6.36
N THR A 415 21.85 10.73 6.18
CA THR A 415 22.38 10.30 4.89
C THR A 415 22.08 8.85 4.61
N GLY A 416 22.24 8.44 3.37
CA GLY A 416 22.08 7.04 2.98
C GLY A 416 22.97 6.67 1.80
N LYS A 417 23.11 5.36 1.64
CA LYS A 417 23.86 4.75 0.54
C LYS A 417 23.06 3.63 -0.07
N TRP A 418 23.17 3.48 -1.38
CA TRP A 418 22.65 2.34 -2.10
C TRP A 418 23.75 1.29 -2.25
N ILE A 419 23.53 0.10 -1.70
CA ILE A 419 24.48 -1.01 -1.71
C ILE A 419 24.11 -1.94 -2.86
N PRO A 420 25.01 -2.22 -3.81
CA PRO A 420 24.69 -3.10 -4.94
C PRO A 420 24.50 -4.55 -4.49
N LEU A 421 23.48 -5.20 -5.07
CA LEU A 421 23.17 -6.61 -4.84
C LEU A 421 23.44 -7.46 -6.08
N LEU A 422 22.98 -6.99 -7.25
CA LEU A 422 22.91 -7.73 -8.49
C LEU A 422 23.11 -6.78 -9.66
N THR A 423 23.95 -7.18 -10.63
CA THR A 423 24.01 -6.54 -11.96
C THR A 423 23.61 -7.55 -13.03
N ALA A 424 22.52 -7.24 -13.75
CA ALA A 424 22.08 -7.95 -14.92
C ALA A 424 22.72 -7.34 -16.17
N HIS A 425 23.54 -8.14 -16.88
CA HIS A 425 24.29 -7.69 -18.05
C HIS A 425 23.53 -7.91 -19.37
N ALA A 426 23.94 -7.20 -20.41
CA ALA A 426 23.35 -7.25 -21.76
C ALA A 426 23.43 -8.66 -22.39
N ASP A 427 24.41 -9.46 -22.03
CA ASP A 427 24.58 -10.84 -22.50
C ASP A 427 23.68 -11.87 -21.77
N GLY A 428 22.81 -11.40 -20.84
CA GLY A 428 21.94 -12.23 -20.04
C GLY A 428 22.59 -12.83 -18.79
N THR A 429 23.86 -12.54 -18.53
CA THR A 429 24.53 -12.98 -17.31
C THR A 429 24.14 -12.13 -16.11
N ALA A 430 24.12 -12.75 -14.94
CA ALA A 430 23.82 -12.12 -13.67
C ALA A 430 25.06 -12.12 -12.78
N GLU A 431 25.55 -10.92 -12.39
CA GLU A 431 26.68 -10.74 -11.49
C GLU A 431 26.20 -10.46 -10.08
N SER A 432 26.57 -11.33 -9.13
CA SER A 432 26.30 -11.11 -7.71
C SER A 432 27.32 -10.16 -7.09
N HIS A 433 26.87 -9.21 -6.28
CA HIS A 433 27.69 -8.37 -5.40
C HIS A 433 27.64 -8.86 -3.94
N VAL A 434 27.03 -10.01 -3.70
CA VAL A 434 26.85 -10.58 -2.36
C VAL A 434 27.60 -11.90 -2.24
N ASP A 435 28.50 -12.00 -1.28
CA ASP A 435 29.26 -13.20 -1.03
C ASP A 435 28.37 -14.40 -0.74
N GLY A 436 28.66 -15.54 -1.38
CA GLY A 436 27.92 -16.77 -1.20
C GLY A 436 26.62 -16.92 -1.99
N PHE A 437 26.28 -15.93 -2.84
CA PHE A 437 25.12 -15.96 -3.75
C PHE A 437 25.58 -15.86 -5.19
N THR A 438 24.98 -16.65 -6.08
CA THR A 438 25.05 -16.36 -7.52
C THR A 438 24.13 -15.18 -7.85
N GLY A 439 24.29 -14.55 -9.03
CA GLY A 439 23.42 -13.45 -9.45
C GLY A 439 21.96 -13.88 -9.52
N GLU A 440 21.67 -15.06 -10.02
CA GLU A 440 20.32 -15.64 -10.09
C GLU A 440 19.75 -15.88 -8.69
N GLU A 441 20.56 -16.34 -7.75
CA GLU A 441 20.14 -16.52 -6.36
C GLU A 441 19.82 -15.19 -5.67
N VAL A 442 20.54 -14.12 -5.99
CA VAL A 442 20.21 -12.77 -5.49
C VAL A 442 18.84 -12.33 -5.99
N ALA A 443 18.55 -12.58 -7.27
CA ALA A 443 17.24 -12.23 -7.85
C ALA A 443 16.08 -13.01 -7.23
N ILE A 444 16.31 -14.26 -6.81
CA ILE A 444 15.28 -15.13 -6.25
C ILE A 444 15.18 -15.01 -4.72
N TYR A 445 16.32 -14.93 -4.03
CA TYR A 445 16.43 -14.84 -2.58
C TYR A 445 16.88 -13.43 -2.12
N THR A 446 16.30 -12.41 -2.68
CA THR A 446 16.72 -11.01 -2.54
C THR A 446 16.76 -10.56 -1.08
N ARG A 447 15.77 -10.93 -0.26
CA ARG A 447 15.74 -10.60 1.18
C ARG A 447 16.95 -11.16 1.93
N LEU A 448 17.29 -12.40 1.66
CA LEU A 448 18.43 -13.08 2.31
C LEU A 448 19.77 -12.48 1.86
N ALA A 449 19.87 -12.09 0.59
CA ALA A 449 21.04 -11.38 0.07
C ALA A 449 21.18 -9.98 0.69
N ALA A 450 20.10 -9.26 0.85
CA ALA A 450 20.10 -7.94 1.49
C ALA A 450 20.51 -8.00 2.98
N ASP A 451 20.15 -9.06 3.69
CA ASP A 451 20.62 -9.29 5.06
C ASP A 451 22.16 -9.33 5.14
N GLU A 452 22.83 -9.97 4.18
CA GLU A 452 24.29 -10.15 4.18
C GLU A 452 25.06 -8.85 3.98
N VAL A 453 24.46 -7.83 3.35
CA VAL A 453 25.12 -6.54 3.11
C VAL A 453 24.78 -5.48 4.16
N GLY A 454 24.02 -5.84 5.19
CA GLY A 454 23.69 -4.93 6.27
C GLY A 454 22.69 -3.83 5.87
N ALA A 455 21.68 -4.18 5.10
CA ALA A 455 20.61 -3.27 4.73
C ALA A 455 19.87 -2.74 5.96
N THR A 456 19.35 -1.51 5.89
CA THR A 456 18.63 -0.88 6.99
C THR A 456 17.21 -1.39 7.08
N LYS A 457 16.85 -1.88 8.27
CA LYS A 457 15.49 -2.36 8.58
C LYS A 457 14.54 -1.20 8.81
N MET A 458 13.45 -1.18 8.05
CA MET A 458 12.48 -0.09 8.01
C MET A 458 11.14 -0.49 8.66
N ASP A 459 10.25 0.49 8.80
CA ASP A 459 8.93 0.34 9.41
C ASP A 459 7.83 0.12 8.35
N ARG A 460 7.80 -1.06 7.72
CA ARG A 460 6.86 -1.40 6.66
C ARG A 460 6.88 -0.36 5.52
N PRO A 461 7.88 -0.42 4.65
CA PRO A 461 7.92 0.45 3.47
C PRO A 461 6.78 0.12 2.52
N GLU A 462 5.93 1.09 2.30
CA GLU A 462 4.81 1.02 1.36
C GLU A 462 5.21 1.70 0.04
N ASP A 463 4.47 2.68 -0.43
CA ASP A 463 4.77 3.37 -1.68
C ASP A 463 6.03 4.24 -1.56
N PHE A 464 6.80 4.28 -2.64
CA PHE A 464 8.06 4.99 -2.72
C PHE A 464 8.21 5.63 -4.11
N GLU A 465 8.02 6.94 -4.20
CA GLU A 465 7.75 7.62 -5.47
C GLU A 465 8.44 8.98 -5.57
N VAL A 466 8.84 9.34 -6.80
CA VAL A 466 9.42 10.65 -7.13
C VAL A 466 8.32 11.67 -7.39
N ASN A 467 8.39 12.82 -6.71
CA ASN A 467 7.54 13.97 -6.99
C ASN A 467 7.96 14.61 -8.32
N PRO A 468 7.08 14.64 -9.33
CA PRO A 468 7.44 15.14 -10.66
C PRO A 468 7.69 16.66 -10.71
N VAL A 469 7.30 17.40 -9.67
CA VAL A 469 7.44 18.85 -9.60
C VAL A 469 8.74 19.26 -8.92
N ASN A 470 9.08 18.69 -7.75
CA ASN A 470 10.29 19.08 -7.02
C ASN A 470 11.47 18.09 -7.16
N GLY A 471 11.24 16.91 -7.75
CA GLY A 471 12.27 15.88 -7.98
C GLY A 471 12.68 15.09 -6.74
N LYS A 472 12.09 15.36 -5.57
CA LYS A 472 12.38 14.61 -4.35
C LYS A 472 11.57 13.32 -4.31
N LEU A 473 12.07 12.34 -3.57
CA LEU A 473 11.35 11.10 -3.29
C LEU A 473 10.58 11.22 -1.99
N TYR A 474 9.45 10.54 -1.96
CA TYR A 474 8.62 10.40 -0.77
C TYR A 474 8.33 8.92 -0.55
N MET A 475 8.34 8.51 0.72
CA MET A 475 8.11 7.13 1.11
C MET A 475 7.16 7.08 2.29
N ALA A 476 6.12 6.25 2.17
CA ALA A 476 5.25 5.89 3.26
C ALA A 476 5.85 4.73 4.06
N LEU A 477 5.91 4.90 5.38
CA LEU A 477 6.34 3.89 6.35
C LEU A 477 5.15 3.68 7.30
N THR A 478 4.34 2.66 7.03
CA THR A 478 2.96 2.64 7.53
C THR A 478 2.84 2.39 9.04
N ASN A 479 3.63 1.49 9.60
CA ASN A 479 3.72 1.25 11.05
C ASN A 479 4.78 0.20 11.39
N ASN A 480 5.19 0.12 12.66
CA ASN A 480 5.95 -1.02 13.19
C ASN A 480 5.78 -1.15 14.71
N LYS A 481 4.75 -1.86 15.12
CA LYS A 481 4.46 -2.10 16.54
C LYS A 481 5.52 -2.93 17.29
N TYR A 482 6.50 -3.46 16.57
CA TYR A 482 7.57 -4.27 17.16
C TYR A 482 8.89 -3.51 17.31
N ARG A 483 9.03 -2.32 16.72
CA ARG A 483 10.27 -1.54 16.87
C ARG A 483 10.45 -1.11 18.33
N GLY A 484 11.58 -1.51 18.93
CA GLY A 484 11.87 -1.21 20.31
C GLY A 484 10.84 -1.71 21.32
N ALA A 485 10.03 -2.70 20.93
CA ALA A 485 8.95 -3.22 21.73
C ALA A 485 9.45 -3.89 23.02
N THR A 486 8.62 -3.78 24.04
CA THR A 486 8.81 -4.41 25.35
C THR A 486 7.62 -5.33 25.66
N GLY A 487 7.73 -6.14 26.71
CA GLY A 487 6.65 -7.02 27.14
C GLY A 487 6.38 -8.16 26.15
N GLU A 488 5.13 -8.36 25.77
CA GLU A 488 4.72 -9.49 24.94
C GLU A 488 5.35 -9.48 23.52
N ASN A 489 5.64 -8.31 23.00
CA ASN A 489 6.19 -8.12 21.67
C ASN A 489 7.72 -8.02 21.64
N GLU A 490 8.40 -8.05 22.79
CA GLU A 490 9.86 -7.91 22.89
C GLU A 490 10.61 -8.92 21.99
N LYS A 491 10.15 -10.16 21.94
CA LYS A 491 10.75 -11.23 21.12
C LYS A 491 10.61 -10.99 19.61
N LYS A 492 9.71 -10.11 19.20
CA LYS A 492 9.47 -9.75 17.79
C LYS A 492 10.22 -8.48 17.39
N SER A 493 10.82 -7.78 18.34
CA SER A 493 11.64 -6.61 18.09
C SER A 493 12.99 -7.05 17.53
N GLN A 494 13.30 -6.62 16.31
CA GLN A 494 14.58 -6.88 15.66
C GLN A 494 15.53 -5.69 15.79
N GLU A 495 15.01 -4.49 16.00
CA GLU A 495 15.75 -3.24 16.13
C GLU A 495 15.08 -2.32 17.14
N ASP A 496 15.88 -1.53 17.87
CA ASP A 496 15.39 -0.43 18.69
C ASP A 496 15.11 0.81 17.82
N VAL A 497 14.66 1.88 18.46
CA VAL A 497 14.44 3.18 17.81
C VAL A 497 15.75 3.75 17.27
N THR A 498 15.65 4.41 16.13
CA THR A 498 16.73 5.10 15.43
C THR A 498 16.21 6.43 14.93
N GLU A 499 17.07 7.31 14.40
CA GLU A 499 16.62 8.59 13.88
C GLU A 499 15.68 8.45 12.68
N TYR A 500 15.88 7.44 11.81
CA TYR A 500 14.98 7.14 10.69
C TYR A 500 13.71 6.36 11.11
N ALA A 501 13.62 5.92 12.36
CA ALA A 501 12.45 5.26 12.94
C ALA A 501 12.36 5.59 14.44
N PRO A 502 12.00 6.85 14.79
CA PRO A 502 12.21 7.39 16.13
C PRO A 502 11.10 7.06 17.14
N ILE A 503 10.07 6.33 16.72
CA ILE A 503 8.93 6.01 17.57
C ILE A 503 8.96 4.56 18.02
N ARG A 504 8.94 4.34 19.32
CA ARG A 504 8.81 3.03 19.93
C ARG A 504 7.40 2.48 19.69
N GLU A 505 7.31 1.22 19.24
CA GLU A 505 6.02 0.56 18.98
C GLU A 505 5.10 1.41 18.09
N ASN A 506 5.63 1.97 17.01
CA ASN A 506 4.96 2.93 16.15
C ASN A 506 3.70 2.35 15.51
N LYS A 507 2.54 2.88 15.87
CA LYS A 507 1.23 2.45 15.36
C LYS A 507 0.73 3.30 14.20
N ASN A 508 1.22 4.53 14.08
CA ASN A 508 0.66 5.54 13.18
C ASN A 508 1.50 5.81 11.93
N GLY A 509 2.77 5.39 11.93
CA GLY A 509 3.64 5.50 10.77
C GLY A 509 4.38 6.83 10.62
N LEU A 510 5.10 6.88 9.51
CA LEU A 510 6.02 7.97 9.15
C LEU A 510 5.89 8.27 7.66
N VAL A 511 6.25 9.49 7.26
CA VAL A 511 6.50 9.83 5.86
C VAL A 511 7.89 10.42 5.75
N MET A 512 8.73 9.80 4.91
CA MET A 512 10.11 10.20 4.67
C MET A 512 10.23 10.91 3.33
N GLU A 513 11.01 11.99 3.31
CA GLU A 513 11.41 12.72 2.12
C GLU A 513 12.89 12.45 1.86
N LEU A 514 13.25 12.15 0.61
CA LEU A 514 14.64 11.88 0.22
C LEU A 514 15.07 12.79 -0.94
N GLU A 515 16.34 13.20 -0.92
CA GLU A 515 17.02 13.72 -2.08
C GLU A 515 17.99 12.65 -2.59
N ASP A 516 17.64 12.02 -3.70
CA ASP A 516 18.42 10.95 -4.32
C ASP A 516 19.15 11.46 -5.55
N ASP A 517 20.36 10.95 -5.76
CA ASP A 517 21.14 11.18 -6.98
C ASP A 517 20.73 10.18 -8.09
N TYR A 518 19.46 9.81 -8.14
CA TYR A 518 18.84 8.90 -9.11
C TYR A 518 19.75 7.73 -9.54
N ALA A 519 20.56 7.91 -10.58
CA ALA A 519 21.51 6.89 -11.04
C ALA A 519 22.74 6.71 -10.14
N GLY A 520 22.94 7.58 -9.16
CA GLY A 520 24.02 7.51 -8.19
C GLY A 520 23.76 6.58 -7.02
N THR A 521 24.67 6.56 -6.05
CA THR A 521 24.64 5.63 -4.92
C THR A 521 24.52 6.28 -3.55
N GLU A 522 24.27 7.58 -3.50
CA GLU A 522 24.16 8.35 -2.26
C GLU A 522 22.87 9.16 -2.25
N PHE A 523 22.30 9.36 -1.06
CA PHE A 523 21.14 10.19 -0.84
C PHE A 523 21.16 10.85 0.55
N THR A 524 20.34 11.86 0.72
CA THR A 524 19.99 12.42 2.03
C THR A 524 18.51 12.19 2.30
N TRP A 525 18.11 12.17 3.55
CA TRP A 525 16.73 11.96 3.95
C TRP A 525 16.36 12.79 5.17
N ASN A 526 15.07 13.08 5.30
CA ASN A 526 14.46 13.63 6.51
C ASN A 526 13.05 13.06 6.68
N LEU A 527 12.55 13.09 7.90
CA LEU A 527 11.13 12.77 8.15
C LEU A 527 10.29 14.03 7.95
N LEU A 528 9.36 13.97 7.01
CA LEU A 528 8.36 15.03 6.80
C LEU A 528 7.26 14.95 7.85
N LEU A 529 6.76 13.72 8.11
CA LEU A 529 5.70 13.47 9.06
C LEU A 529 6.10 12.34 10.02
N VAL A 530 5.82 12.55 11.31
CA VAL A 530 5.62 11.51 12.29
C VAL A 530 4.13 11.51 12.60
N CYS A 531 3.41 10.54 12.01
CA CYS A 531 1.96 10.52 11.96
C CYS A 531 1.32 10.25 13.33
N GLY A 532 0.05 10.61 13.47
CA GLY A 532 -0.76 10.39 14.66
C GLY A 532 -1.70 11.55 14.96
N ASP A 533 -2.18 11.57 16.20
CA ASP A 533 -3.00 12.67 16.73
C ASP A 533 -2.13 13.93 16.88
N PRO A 534 -2.50 15.05 16.28
CA PRO A 534 -1.76 16.31 16.42
C PRO A 534 -1.60 16.79 17.88
N ASN A 535 -2.48 16.37 18.78
CA ASN A 535 -2.38 16.69 20.21
C ASN A 535 -1.34 15.83 20.95
N ALA A 536 -0.89 14.74 20.34
CA ALA A 536 0.15 13.91 20.93
C ALA A 536 1.53 14.58 20.79
N ALA A 537 2.31 14.57 21.87
CA ALA A 537 3.67 15.15 21.87
C ALA A 537 4.60 14.46 20.86
N SER A 538 4.35 13.17 20.59
CA SER A 538 5.16 12.33 19.69
C SER A 538 4.99 12.63 18.21
N THR A 539 4.01 13.43 17.79
CA THR A 539 3.75 13.71 16.38
C THR A 539 4.53 14.92 15.88
N TYR A 540 4.85 14.89 14.58
CA TYR A 540 5.59 15.95 13.89
C TYR A 540 5.03 16.15 12.48
N PHE A 541 4.85 17.39 12.07
CA PHE A 541 4.22 17.77 10.79
C PHE A 541 5.10 18.79 10.05
N GLY A 542 6.34 18.43 9.74
CA GLY A 542 7.27 19.27 8.97
C GLY A 542 7.54 20.67 9.57
N GLY A 543 7.29 20.85 10.87
CA GLY A 543 7.36 22.15 11.55
C GLY A 543 6.09 22.99 11.44
N PHE A 544 5.04 22.51 10.78
CA PHE A 544 3.74 23.21 10.68
C PHE A 544 3.00 23.22 12.03
N PRO A 545 2.22 24.27 12.36
CA PRO A 545 1.43 24.31 13.58
C PRO A 545 0.45 23.13 13.68
N LYS A 546 0.61 22.32 14.72
CA LYS A 546 -0.15 21.06 14.87
C LYS A 546 -1.65 21.28 15.13
N GLU A 547 -2.02 22.44 15.65
CA GLU A 547 -3.42 22.84 15.84
C GLU A 547 -4.19 23.10 14.52
N GLN A 548 -3.49 23.15 13.38
CA GLN A 548 -4.06 23.44 12.06
C GLN A 548 -3.93 22.29 11.07
N VAL A 549 -3.73 21.08 11.54
CA VAL A 549 -3.61 19.90 10.68
C VAL A 549 -4.68 18.86 11.00
N SER A 550 -5.05 18.06 10.01
CA SER A 550 -5.83 16.84 10.21
C SER A 550 -4.97 15.75 10.86
N PRO A 551 -5.51 14.94 11.77
CA PRO A 551 -4.83 13.71 12.21
C PRO A 551 -4.69 12.76 11.03
N ILE A 552 -3.55 12.08 10.93
CA ILE A 552 -3.25 11.08 9.91
C ILE A 552 -2.56 9.87 10.53
N SER A 553 -2.95 8.67 10.09
CA SER A 553 -2.41 7.42 10.62
C SER A 553 -2.27 6.38 9.51
N CYS A 554 -1.18 5.61 9.56
CA CYS A 554 -0.89 4.53 8.64
C CYS A 554 -0.86 4.97 7.17
N PRO A 555 0.09 5.84 6.79
CA PRO A 555 0.28 6.24 5.40
C PRO A 555 0.62 5.02 4.54
N ASP A 556 0.09 4.98 3.32
CA ASP A 556 0.22 3.84 2.42
C ASP A 556 0.60 4.29 1.01
N ASN A 557 -0.36 4.55 0.14
CA ASN A 557 -0.07 4.97 -1.23
C ASN A 557 0.09 6.48 -1.35
N LEU A 558 0.88 6.89 -2.33
CA LEU A 558 1.22 8.28 -2.59
C LEU A 558 0.75 8.70 -3.99
N ALA A 559 0.42 9.97 -4.12
CA ALA A 559 0.21 10.63 -5.40
C ALA A 559 0.66 12.09 -5.29
N PHE A 560 0.78 12.76 -6.42
CA PHE A 560 1.13 14.18 -6.47
C PHE A 560 0.15 14.91 -7.37
N ASP A 561 -0.28 16.09 -6.95
CA ASP A 561 -1.09 16.95 -7.79
C ASP A 561 -0.24 17.78 -8.75
N SER A 562 -0.87 18.55 -9.63
CA SER A 562 -0.19 19.39 -10.61
C SER A 562 0.62 20.53 -9.99
N HIS A 563 0.38 20.84 -8.73
CA HIS A 563 1.11 21.86 -7.96
C HIS A 563 2.30 21.28 -7.20
N GLY A 564 2.46 19.95 -7.18
CA GLY A 564 3.52 19.25 -6.47
C GLY A 564 3.20 18.94 -5.00
N ASN A 565 1.96 19.16 -4.55
CA ASN A 565 1.55 18.70 -3.22
C ASN A 565 1.53 17.17 -3.17
N LEU A 566 1.86 16.62 -2.01
CA LEU A 566 1.79 15.19 -1.73
C LEU A 566 0.38 14.81 -1.28
N TRP A 567 -0.15 13.72 -1.85
CA TRP A 567 -1.41 13.13 -1.44
C TRP A 567 -1.18 11.72 -0.94
N ILE A 568 -1.72 11.40 0.23
CA ILE A 568 -1.46 10.16 0.96
C ILE A 568 -2.77 9.44 1.24
N SER A 569 -2.91 8.21 0.76
CA SER A 569 -3.96 7.29 1.20
C SER A 569 -3.53 6.55 2.46
N THR A 570 -4.48 6.11 3.26
CA THR A 570 -4.20 5.39 4.51
C THR A 570 -4.81 3.99 4.53
N ASP A 571 -4.13 3.08 5.24
CA ASP A 571 -4.58 1.71 5.48
C ASP A 571 -4.50 1.37 6.98
N GLY A 572 -5.67 1.11 7.57
CA GLY A 572 -5.77 0.61 8.94
C GLY A 572 -5.57 1.67 10.01
N ASN A 573 -6.17 2.83 9.85
CA ASN A 573 -6.15 3.96 10.77
C ASN A 573 -6.19 3.53 12.25
N ALA A 574 -5.08 3.73 12.96
CA ALA A 574 -4.92 3.35 14.35
C ALA A 574 -5.59 4.35 15.34
N LEU A 575 -6.13 5.46 14.84
CA LEU A 575 -6.81 6.49 15.63
C LEU A 575 -8.31 6.21 15.80
N GLY A 576 -8.82 5.10 15.24
CA GLY A 576 -10.20 4.64 15.47
C GLY A 576 -11.25 5.28 14.57
N SER A 577 -10.88 5.95 13.49
CA SER A 577 -11.77 6.47 12.46
C SER A 577 -11.51 5.81 11.11
N ASN A 578 -12.37 6.10 10.12
CA ASN A 578 -12.21 5.56 8.77
C ASN A 578 -10.93 6.05 8.10
N ASP A 579 -10.40 5.24 7.20
CA ASP A 579 -9.29 5.60 6.34
C ASP A 579 -9.68 6.70 5.35
N GLY A 580 -8.71 7.37 4.78
CA GLY A 580 -8.97 8.48 3.89
C GLY A 580 -7.82 8.85 2.98
N LEU A 581 -8.00 9.96 2.28
CA LEU A 581 -7.00 10.59 1.43
C LEU A 581 -6.68 11.99 1.96
N TYR A 582 -5.39 12.27 2.11
CA TYR A 582 -4.88 13.47 2.77
C TYR A 582 -3.95 14.23 1.84
N ALA A 583 -4.16 15.53 1.69
CA ALA A 583 -3.25 16.41 0.97
C ALA A 583 -2.24 17.03 1.93
N VAL A 584 -0.98 17.10 1.51
CA VAL A 584 0.14 17.59 2.31
C VAL A 584 0.92 18.66 1.55
N GLY A 585 1.07 19.84 2.16
CA GLY A 585 1.92 20.89 1.64
C GLY A 585 3.41 20.56 1.86
N LEU A 586 4.25 20.84 0.86
CA LEU A 586 5.66 20.48 0.89
C LEU A 586 6.60 21.66 0.95
N GLU A 587 6.13 22.87 0.61
CA GLU A 587 6.97 24.03 0.43
C GLU A 587 6.51 25.25 1.23
N GLY A 588 7.44 26.11 1.61
CA GLY A 588 7.17 27.39 2.24
C GLY A 588 6.41 27.27 3.55
N GLU A 589 5.51 28.19 3.79
CA GLU A 589 4.68 28.24 5.01
C GLU A 589 3.68 27.07 5.13
N ASN A 590 3.39 26.40 4.02
CA ASN A 590 2.49 25.24 3.98
C ASN A 590 3.20 23.91 4.21
N ARG A 591 4.51 23.89 4.36
CA ARG A 591 5.25 22.64 4.58
C ARG A 591 4.76 21.91 5.84
N GLY A 592 4.33 20.68 5.65
CA GLY A 592 3.79 19.84 6.73
C GLY A 592 2.31 20.04 7.03
N GLN A 593 1.62 20.96 6.36
CA GLN A 593 0.17 21.13 6.48
C GLN A 593 -0.52 19.90 5.90
N VAL A 594 -1.32 19.21 6.71
CA VAL A 594 -2.10 18.02 6.34
C VAL A 594 -3.58 18.35 6.40
N ILE A 595 -4.31 18.12 5.30
CA ILE A 595 -5.75 18.31 5.23
C ILE A 595 -6.41 17.08 4.66
N CYS A 596 -7.37 16.49 5.38
CA CYS A 596 -8.15 15.34 4.91
C CYS A 596 -9.10 15.77 3.79
N PHE A 597 -8.97 15.17 2.61
CA PHE A 597 -9.82 15.44 1.46
C PHE A 597 -11.05 14.56 1.41
N LEU A 598 -10.91 13.28 1.73
CA LEU A 598 -12.04 12.35 1.79
C LEU A 598 -11.78 11.28 2.83
N THR A 599 -12.86 10.67 3.31
CA THR A 599 -12.83 9.40 4.04
C THR A 599 -13.63 8.35 3.28
N VAL A 600 -13.20 7.10 3.41
CA VAL A 600 -13.85 5.95 2.76
C VAL A 600 -14.86 5.29 3.71
N PRO A 601 -15.71 4.37 3.21
CA PRO A 601 -16.69 3.68 4.04
C PRO A 601 -16.10 2.95 5.24
N TYR A 602 -16.96 2.66 6.19
CA TYR A 602 -16.63 1.93 7.41
C TYR A 602 -15.83 0.65 7.12
N ALA A 603 -14.72 0.51 7.83
CA ALA A 603 -13.81 -0.63 7.76
C ALA A 603 -13.18 -0.90 6.38
N ALA A 604 -13.21 0.07 5.48
CA ALA A 604 -12.51 0.02 4.21
C ALA A 604 -11.08 0.58 4.32
N GLU A 605 -10.29 0.33 3.29
CA GLU A 605 -8.97 0.88 3.06
C GLU A 605 -9.01 1.85 1.87
N THR A 606 -8.19 2.88 1.89
CA THR A 606 -8.02 3.81 0.79
C THR A 606 -6.73 3.49 0.03
N CYS A 607 -6.83 3.22 -1.27
CA CYS A 607 -5.70 2.81 -2.11
C CYS A 607 -5.67 3.56 -3.43
N GLY A 608 -4.56 3.46 -4.13
CA GLY A 608 -4.40 3.82 -5.53
C GLY A 608 -4.87 5.22 -5.89
N PRO A 609 -4.48 6.28 -5.14
CA PRO A 609 -4.97 7.61 -5.42
C PRO A 609 -4.51 8.13 -6.78
N ILE A 610 -5.43 8.74 -7.51
CA ILE A 610 -5.15 9.50 -8.72
C ILE A 610 -5.66 10.92 -8.48
N VAL A 611 -4.77 11.91 -8.60
CA VAL A 611 -5.11 13.31 -8.36
C VAL A 611 -4.84 14.11 -9.63
N THR A 612 -5.93 14.54 -10.28
CA THR A 612 -5.87 15.43 -11.43
C THR A 612 -6.52 16.77 -11.10
N ASP A 613 -6.38 17.74 -11.98
CA ASP A 613 -7.05 19.05 -11.79
C ASP A 613 -8.59 18.94 -11.82
N GLU A 614 -9.15 17.91 -12.41
CA GLU A 614 -10.59 17.78 -12.64
C GLU A 614 -11.26 16.71 -11.78
N VAL A 615 -10.57 15.62 -11.50
CA VAL A 615 -11.09 14.49 -10.75
C VAL A 615 -10.03 13.90 -9.82
N VAL A 616 -10.46 13.52 -8.63
CA VAL A 616 -9.68 12.69 -7.69
C VAL A 616 -10.33 11.32 -7.64
N MET A 617 -9.53 10.28 -7.74
CA MET A 617 -9.99 8.89 -7.67
C MET A 617 -9.27 8.16 -6.55
N VAL A 618 -9.98 7.29 -5.87
CA VAL A 618 -9.41 6.32 -4.93
C VAL A 618 -10.02 4.95 -5.17
N ASN A 619 -9.24 3.93 -4.91
CA ASN A 619 -9.72 2.57 -4.81
C ASN A 619 -10.14 2.29 -3.36
N VAL A 620 -11.37 1.86 -3.18
CA VAL A 620 -11.94 1.50 -1.88
C VAL A 620 -11.86 -0.01 -1.74
N GLN A 621 -10.96 -0.48 -0.90
CA GLN A 621 -10.83 -1.91 -0.61
C GLN A 621 -11.72 -2.33 0.55
N HIS A 622 -12.22 -3.55 0.48
CA HIS A 622 -12.88 -4.32 1.54
C HIS A 622 -13.79 -3.50 2.48
N PRO A 623 -14.78 -2.74 1.97
CA PRO A 623 -15.71 -2.07 2.87
C PRO A 623 -16.37 -3.09 3.81
N GLY A 624 -16.39 -2.77 5.11
CA GLY A 624 -16.94 -3.66 6.11
C GLY A 624 -16.09 -4.88 6.49
N GLU A 625 -14.79 -4.89 6.17
CA GLU A 625 -13.91 -5.98 6.60
C GLU A 625 -13.63 -5.90 8.10
N THR A 626 -14.40 -6.65 8.85
CA THR A 626 -14.28 -6.83 10.30
C THR A 626 -14.17 -8.31 10.63
N ASP A 627 -13.77 -8.63 11.86
CA ASP A 627 -13.70 -10.03 12.31
C ASP A 627 -15.06 -10.76 12.28
N GLU A 628 -16.15 -10.00 12.38
CA GLU A 628 -17.51 -10.52 12.43
C GLU A 628 -18.28 -10.38 11.10
N GLY A 629 -17.77 -9.59 10.17
CA GLY A 629 -18.41 -9.33 8.88
C GLY A 629 -18.38 -10.57 7.98
N THR A 630 -19.55 -11.01 7.51
CA THR A 630 -19.69 -12.12 6.58
C THR A 630 -20.66 -11.76 5.46
N PHE A 631 -20.78 -12.63 4.46
CA PHE A 631 -21.77 -12.47 3.40
C PHE A 631 -23.19 -12.39 3.96
N GLU A 632 -23.53 -13.24 4.94
CA GLU A 632 -24.85 -13.31 5.57
C GLU A 632 -25.09 -12.18 6.57
N LYS A 633 -24.01 -11.60 7.12
CA LYS A 633 -24.06 -10.50 8.09
C LYS A 633 -23.01 -9.46 7.75
N PRO A 634 -23.23 -8.67 6.70
CA PRO A 634 -22.24 -7.67 6.29
C PRO A 634 -22.17 -6.50 7.28
N ALA A 635 -20.96 -5.98 7.50
CA ALA A 635 -20.73 -4.81 8.33
C ALA A 635 -20.79 -3.48 7.55
N SER A 636 -20.85 -3.55 6.24
CA SER A 636 -21.05 -2.43 5.32
C SER A 636 -22.01 -2.83 4.20
N HIS A 637 -22.70 -1.86 3.65
CA HIS A 637 -23.57 -2.04 2.47
C HIS A 637 -23.16 -1.15 1.30
N TRP A 638 -21.98 -0.55 1.39
CA TRP A 638 -21.46 0.30 0.34
C TRP A 638 -21.00 -0.52 -0.88
N PRO A 639 -21.18 -0.04 -2.14
CA PRO A 639 -21.77 1.23 -2.53
C PRO A 639 -23.28 1.20 -2.77
N ASP A 640 -23.90 0.03 -2.83
CA ASP A 640 -25.27 -0.12 -3.33
C ASP A 640 -26.35 0.23 -2.27
N GLY A 641 -25.98 0.20 -0.99
CA GLY A 641 -26.90 0.52 0.10
C GLY A 641 -27.91 -0.59 0.40
N GLY A 642 -28.92 -0.29 1.22
CA GLY A 642 -29.95 -1.27 1.61
C GLY A 642 -29.35 -2.47 2.34
N ASP A 643 -29.72 -3.68 1.91
CA ASP A 643 -29.22 -4.95 2.46
C ASP A 643 -28.15 -5.61 1.57
N SER A 644 -27.55 -4.86 0.64
CA SER A 644 -26.57 -5.38 -0.30
C SER A 644 -25.27 -5.80 0.39
N VAL A 645 -24.56 -6.76 -0.22
CA VAL A 645 -23.20 -7.10 0.18
C VAL A 645 -22.24 -5.98 -0.20
N PRO A 646 -21.22 -5.71 0.64
CA PRO A 646 -20.25 -4.68 0.31
C PRO A 646 -19.40 -5.06 -0.91
N ARG A 647 -19.06 -4.07 -1.72
CA ARG A 647 -18.31 -4.27 -2.95
C ARG A 647 -17.13 -3.30 -3.01
N PRO A 648 -15.87 -3.77 -3.01
CA PRO A 648 -14.74 -2.92 -3.36
C PRO A 648 -15.00 -2.24 -4.70
N ALA A 649 -14.65 -0.96 -4.80
CA ALA A 649 -15.01 -0.18 -5.97
C ALA A 649 -14.05 1.00 -6.18
N VAL A 650 -14.11 1.58 -7.38
CA VAL A 650 -13.42 2.82 -7.72
C VAL A 650 -14.33 4.00 -7.42
N ALA A 651 -13.97 4.80 -6.42
CA ALA A 651 -14.67 6.04 -6.10
C ALA A 651 -13.98 7.22 -6.77
N GLN A 652 -14.76 8.15 -7.26
CA GLN A 652 -14.27 9.40 -7.83
C GLN A 652 -14.94 10.60 -7.21
N VAL A 653 -14.20 11.70 -7.14
CA VAL A 653 -14.63 12.95 -6.54
C VAL A 653 -14.35 14.09 -7.50
N PHE A 654 -15.32 14.94 -7.73
CA PHE A 654 -15.25 16.07 -8.64
C PHE A 654 -16.04 17.27 -8.10
N ARG A 655 -15.74 18.44 -8.62
CA ARG A 655 -16.45 19.64 -8.20
C ARG A 655 -17.74 19.83 -8.99
N THR A 656 -18.82 20.15 -8.28
CA THR A 656 -20.14 20.39 -8.88
C THR A 656 -20.20 21.69 -9.71
N ASP A 657 -19.29 22.63 -9.44
CA ASP A 657 -19.17 23.89 -10.18
C ASP A 657 -18.28 23.81 -11.42
N GLY A 658 -17.66 22.64 -11.68
CA GLY A 658 -16.77 22.41 -12.81
C GLY A 658 -15.42 23.12 -12.72
N GLN A 659 -15.06 23.67 -11.56
CA GLN A 659 -13.75 24.27 -11.34
C GLN A 659 -12.71 23.20 -10.95
N LYS A 660 -11.44 23.62 -10.90
CA LYS A 660 -10.34 22.71 -10.57
C LYS A 660 -10.38 22.27 -9.11
N ILE A 661 -9.96 21.02 -8.88
CA ILE A 661 -9.80 20.45 -7.54
C ILE A 661 -8.85 21.31 -6.70
N GLY A 662 -9.24 21.56 -5.45
CA GLY A 662 -8.39 22.22 -4.46
C GLY A 662 -8.10 23.69 -4.73
N MET A 663 -8.85 24.34 -5.61
CA MET A 663 -8.77 25.77 -5.86
C MET A 663 -9.93 26.49 -5.18
N GLU A 664 -9.70 27.71 -4.67
CA GLU A 664 -10.79 28.53 -4.14
C GLU A 664 -11.87 28.78 -5.19
N LYS A 665 -13.09 28.98 -4.73
CA LYS A 665 -14.15 29.51 -5.60
C LYS A 665 -13.73 30.91 -6.09
N ALA A 666 -13.83 31.12 -7.39
CA ALA A 666 -13.55 32.39 -8.02
C ALA A 666 -14.52 33.48 -7.53
#